data_0eef2c6f94152306ecdfee97f0451ed9
#
_entry.id   0eef2c6f94152306ecdfee97f0451ed9
#
_cell.length_a   1.000
_cell.length_b   1.000
_cell.length_c   1.000
_cell.angle_alpha   90.00
_cell.angle_beta   90.00
_cell.angle_gamma   90.00
#
_symmetry.space_group_name_H-M   'P 1'
#
loop_
_entity.id
_entity.type
_entity.pdbx_description
1 polymer ?
#
loop_
_entity_poly.entity_id
_entity_poly.type
_entity_poly.pdbx_seq_one_letter_code
_entity_poly.pdbx_strand_id
1 'polypeptide(L)'
;MKINMLLSGCLLGLLCFTACDSEGNEMNDYTHYVNPFIGTGGHGHTHPGAMVPHGMIQPGPDTRIDGWDSCSGYYYEDTTINGFAHTRLSGTGCADFGDFLLMPTVGVQRTDFLGTESQKRPFASAFSHEKEYAEPGYYSVFLDTYGVKAELTSTERAAMHRYTFPESKESGFILDMDYNIQQQINQVMEVEAVNDTVLRGRKRSAYWAYRQDLYFYAVFSKPFTYTLYTDTVQENDKQIPVCKMLLHFETAKDEQVLAKFSISSVDAEGAYKNLRAEMPGWNFDGVRADAKKKWNECLSKIAVKTNDEDQRAIFYTAMYHAFLSPNLFTDVDGRYLGMDLKVHTTDMKHPVYTIFSLWDTFRALHPLLTIVDPQLNTEFIRSLIKKHQEGGIFPKWDCVSNYTGTMVGYHAASLVTDFYVKGYRDFDVQEAYKACLRAAEYDTTGIVAPDWLIPYVMPKARYYKNTLGYIPCDRENESVAKALEYAYDDWCISVLADSLGDTETKEKYARFADAYEFYFDPATRFMRGLDSKGEWRTPFNPRSSNHRNDDYCEGTAWQWTWFVPHDIPGLVNLMGGEDAFVGKLDSLFTVSSQLEGEATSADITGLIGQYAHGNEPSHHITHMYNYVNRPWRTQELVDSVLYNQYFNAPDGLSGNEDCGQMSARYILNSMGFYQVCPGKPVYSIGRPLFEEVTINLPDRKTFVIRTHNNSKTNKYIESVLLNGKPLDVPFFTHDDLVRGGTMEITMSPVPTEWGKQVKN
;
A
#
# COMPACT_ATOMS: atom_id res chain seq x y z
N MET A 1 -2.80 54.15 -80.72
CA MET A 1 -2.23 53.51 -81.95
C MET A 1 -1.34 52.37 -81.47
N LYS A 2 -1.70 51.10 -81.96
CA LYS A 2 -0.98 49.83 -81.81
C LYS A 2 -0.86 49.28 -80.36
N ILE A 3 -1.67 48.34 -79.89
CA ILE A 3 -1.79 46.89 -80.04
C ILE A 3 -0.44 46.19 -80.08
N ASN A 4 -0.21 45.38 -79.04
CA ASN A 4 0.29 44.01 -79.17
C ASN A 4 -0.02 43.19 -77.89
N MET A 5 -0.76 42.08 -78.13
CA MET A 5 -0.96 40.94 -77.25
C MET A 5 0.35 40.13 -77.16
N LEU A 6 0.62 39.57 -75.99
CA LEU A 6 1.47 38.41 -75.87
C LEU A 6 0.96 37.49 -74.75
N LEU A 7 0.89 36.21 -75.11
CA LEU A 7 0.34 35.09 -74.36
C LEU A 7 0.98 34.83 -73.08
N SER A 8 0.13 34.51 -72.09
CA SER A 8 0.47 33.95 -70.81
C SER A 8 0.69 32.43 -70.90
N GLY A 9 1.84 31.97 -70.46
CA GLY A 9 2.10 30.54 -70.24
C GLY A 9 1.85 30.22 -68.78
N CYS A 10 0.86 29.36 -68.48
CA CYS A 10 0.65 28.78 -67.16
C CYS A 10 1.73 27.77 -66.83
N LEU A 11 2.57 28.06 -65.84
CA LEU A 11 3.37 27.05 -65.14
C LEU A 11 2.60 26.64 -63.90
N LEU A 12 2.04 25.43 -63.87
CA LEU A 12 1.55 24.76 -62.67
C LEU A 12 2.77 24.28 -61.89
N GLY A 13 3.11 25.00 -60.82
CA GLY A 13 4.03 24.49 -59.77
C GLY A 13 3.29 23.53 -58.87
N LEU A 14 3.57 22.22 -58.96
CA LEU A 14 3.20 21.23 -57.96
C LEU A 14 3.99 21.53 -56.65
N LEU A 15 3.35 22.16 -55.68
CA LEU A 15 3.83 22.17 -54.31
C LEU A 15 3.50 20.81 -53.69
N CYS A 16 4.49 19.92 -53.67
CA CYS A 16 4.48 18.77 -52.73
C CYS A 16 4.53 19.29 -51.31
N PHE A 17 3.41 19.37 -50.64
CA PHE A 17 3.37 19.37 -49.21
C PHE A 17 3.82 17.98 -48.76
N THR A 18 5.08 17.84 -48.35
CA THR A 18 5.48 16.76 -47.46
C THR A 18 4.80 17.05 -46.13
N ALA A 19 3.70 16.35 -45.87
CA ALA A 19 3.20 16.18 -44.54
C ALA A 19 4.34 15.54 -43.75
N CYS A 20 5.00 16.29 -42.89
CA CYS A 20 5.68 15.72 -41.76
C CYS A 20 4.56 15.12 -40.90
N ASP A 21 4.32 13.84 -40.99
CA ASP A 21 3.70 13.09 -39.95
C ASP A 21 4.62 13.25 -38.72
N SER A 22 4.26 14.17 -37.81
CA SER A 22 4.69 14.06 -36.46
C SER A 22 4.04 12.77 -35.91
N GLU A 23 4.75 11.65 -35.99
CA GLU A 23 4.49 10.55 -35.11
C GLU A 23 4.62 11.12 -33.69
N GLY A 24 3.52 11.66 -33.17
CA GLY A 24 3.33 11.77 -31.76
C GLY A 24 3.41 10.34 -31.25
N ASN A 25 4.42 10.04 -30.46
CA ASN A 25 4.47 8.83 -29.67
C ASN A 25 3.19 8.82 -28.82
N GLU A 26 2.12 8.20 -29.32
CA GLU A 26 0.97 7.86 -28.49
C GLU A 26 1.53 6.93 -27.41
N MET A 27 1.60 7.43 -26.21
CA MET A 27 2.02 6.63 -25.05
C MET A 27 1.04 5.46 -24.94
N ASN A 28 1.55 4.23 -24.94
CA ASN A 28 0.70 3.05 -24.77
C ASN A 28 -0.23 3.23 -23.57
N ASP A 29 -1.50 2.89 -23.74
CA ASP A 29 -2.48 2.92 -22.65
C ASP A 29 -2.40 1.62 -21.86
N TYR A 30 -1.78 1.69 -20.68
CA TYR A 30 -1.65 0.54 -19.76
C TYR A 30 -2.84 0.40 -18.81
N THR A 31 -3.70 1.43 -18.72
CA THR A 31 -4.80 1.44 -17.74
C THR A 31 -5.85 0.37 -18.05
N HIS A 32 -6.01 -0.03 -19.29
CA HIS A 32 -6.97 -1.06 -19.70
C HIS A 32 -6.59 -2.48 -19.29
N TYR A 33 -5.34 -2.70 -18.80
CA TYR A 33 -4.92 -3.98 -18.24
C TYR A 33 -5.25 -4.11 -16.75
N VAL A 34 -5.53 -3.00 -16.06
CA VAL A 34 -5.82 -3.01 -14.63
C VAL A 34 -7.22 -3.55 -14.36
N ASN A 35 -7.31 -4.51 -13.46
CA ASN A 35 -8.56 -5.01 -12.90
C ASN A 35 -8.69 -4.56 -11.43
N PRO A 36 -9.36 -3.42 -11.13
CA PRO A 36 -9.46 -2.92 -9.75
C PRO A 36 -10.23 -3.83 -8.78
N PHE A 37 -10.85 -4.90 -9.29
CA PHE A 37 -11.54 -5.87 -8.43
C PHE A 37 -10.63 -6.96 -7.86
N ILE A 38 -9.38 -7.10 -8.31
CA ILE A 38 -8.42 -8.05 -7.70
C ILE A 38 -8.19 -7.65 -6.24
N GLY A 39 -8.37 -8.59 -5.31
CA GLY A 39 -8.21 -8.38 -3.87
C GLY A 39 -9.42 -7.76 -3.17
N THR A 40 -10.53 -7.52 -3.87
CA THR A 40 -11.77 -6.98 -3.25
C THR A 40 -12.67 -8.06 -2.63
N GLY A 41 -12.35 -9.33 -2.85
CA GLY A 41 -12.89 -10.51 -2.18
C GLY A 41 -11.78 -11.27 -1.47
N GLY A 42 -12.13 -12.37 -0.79
CA GLY A 42 -11.18 -13.13 0.03
C GLY A 42 -10.54 -12.25 1.10
N HIS A 43 -9.21 -12.29 1.22
CA HIS A 43 -8.44 -11.60 2.25
C HIS A 43 -7.59 -10.43 1.72
N GLY A 44 -7.87 -9.91 0.51
CA GLY A 44 -7.04 -8.86 -0.10
C GLY A 44 -7.27 -7.47 0.47
N HIS A 45 -8.47 -7.17 0.96
CA HIS A 45 -8.89 -5.91 1.58
C HIS A 45 -8.73 -4.68 0.68
N THR A 46 -8.74 -4.84 -0.64
CA THR A 46 -8.67 -3.74 -1.60
C THR A 46 -10.07 -3.20 -1.93
N HIS A 47 -10.13 -2.15 -2.74
CA HIS A 47 -11.39 -1.52 -3.15
C HIS A 47 -11.32 -1.03 -4.60
N PRO A 48 -12.47 -0.97 -5.35
CA PRO A 48 -12.53 -0.51 -6.72
C PRO A 48 -12.74 1.01 -6.86
N GLY A 49 -12.43 1.80 -5.84
CA GLY A 49 -12.71 3.24 -5.79
C GLY A 49 -11.99 4.05 -6.86
N ALA A 50 -12.62 5.17 -7.25
CA ALA A 50 -12.15 6.06 -8.32
C ALA A 50 -11.14 7.10 -7.80
N MET A 51 -9.97 6.68 -7.34
CA MET A 51 -8.92 7.58 -6.87
C MET A 51 -7.80 7.77 -7.91
N VAL A 52 -7.01 8.82 -7.77
CA VAL A 52 -5.75 9.01 -8.49
C VAL A 52 -4.57 8.48 -7.69
N PRO A 53 -3.37 8.28 -8.29
CA PRO A 53 -2.20 7.82 -7.54
C PRO A 53 -1.95 8.70 -6.31
N HIS A 54 -1.78 8.05 -5.15
CA HIS A 54 -1.51 8.71 -3.86
C HIS A 54 -2.55 9.78 -3.45
N GLY A 55 -3.76 9.73 -3.98
CA GLY A 55 -4.81 10.74 -3.72
C GLY A 55 -5.18 10.84 -2.24
N MET A 56 -5.43 12.07 -1.75
CA MET A 56 -5.98 12.33 -0.43
C MET A 56 -7.44 11.83 -0.33
N ILE A 57 -8.23 12.08 -1.39
CA ILE A 57 -9.63 11.67 -1.46
C ILE A 57 -9.76 10.35 -2.23
N GLN A 58 -10.59 9.44 -1.70
CA GLN A 58 -10.73 8.08 -2.20
C GLN A 58 -12.21 7.71 -2.36
N PRO A 59 -12.91 8.32 -3.34
CA PRO A 59 -14.33 8.07 -3.54
C PRO A 59 -14.56 6.65 -4.05
N GLY A 60 -15.51 5.95 -3.45
CA GLY A 60 -15.82 4.58 -3.86
C GLY A 60 -17.06 4.03 -3.19
N PRO A 61 -17.54 2.85 -3.64
CA PRO A 61 -18.71 2.19 -3.07
C PRO A 61 -18.38 1.60 -1.69
N ASP A 62 -19.39 1.59 -0.82
CA ASP A 62 -19.36 0.92 0.47
C ASP A 62 -20.50 -0.10 0.53
N THR A 63 -20.18 -1.38 0.79
CA THR A 63 -21.13 -2.48 0.74
C THR A 63 -21.50 -3.00 2.12
N ARG A 64 -20.56 -2.97 3.08
CA ARG A 64 -20.80 -3.38 4.47
C ARG A 64 -19.95 -2.57 5.45
N ILE A 65 -20.30 -2.66 6.74
CA ILE A 65 -19.66 -1.91 7.83
C ILE A 65 -19.03 -2.81 8.89
N ASP A 66 -19.01 -4.10 8.67
CA ASP A 66 -18.42 -5.08 9.59
C ASP A 66 -17.76 -6.24 8.86
N GLY A 67 -17.03 -7.04 9.63
CA GLY A 67 -16.26 -8.15 9.11
C GLY A 67 -14.82 -7.78 8.74
N TRP A 68 -13.88 -8.64 9.10
CA TRP A 68 -12.44 -8.42 8.85
C TRP A 68 -12.13 -8.24 7.35
N ASP A 69 -12.75 -9.04 6.49
CA ASP A 69 -12.50 -9.02 5.04
C ASP A 69 -13.05 -7.77 4.32
N SER A 70 -13.82 -6.93 5.00
CA SER A 70 -14.37 -5.68 4.44
C SER A 70 -13.71 -4.41 4.99
N CYS A 71 -12.47 -4.49 5.46
CA CYS A 71 -11.72 -3.37 6.03
C CYS A 71 -11.68 -2.12 5.13
N SER A 72 -11.74 -2.29 3.80
CA SER A 72 -11.76 -1.19 2.84
C SER A 72 -13.15 -0.55 2.63
N GLY A 73 -14.22 -1.13 3.25
CA GLY A 73 -15.62 -0.73 3.07
C GLY A 73 -16.34 -1.43 1.92
N TYR A 74 -15.62 -2.09 1.03
CA TYR A 74 -16.18 -2.85 -0.10
C TYR A 74 -15.81 -4.33 0.02
N TYR A 75 -16.79 -5.21 -0.28
CA TYR A 75 -16.55 -6.64 -0.40
C TYR A 75 -17.30 -7.21 -1.60
N TYR A 76 -16.59 -7.91 -2.49
CA TYR A 76 -17.09 -8.27 -3.81
C TYR A 76 -18.35 -9.17 -3.79
N GLU A 77 -18.47 -10.08 -2.84
CA GLU A 77 -19.64 -10.98 -2.76
C GLU A 77 -20.92 -10.27 -2.27
N ASP A 78 -20.84 -8.99 -1.88
CA ASP A 78 -22.02 -8.25 -1.45
C ASP A 78 -22.92 -7.89 -2.62
N THR A 79 -24.23 -7.80 -2.36
CA THR A 79 -25.25 -7.49 -3.36
C THR A 79 -25.97 -6.17 -3.10
N THR A 80 -25.49 -5.40 -2.12
CA THR A 80 -26.07 -4.08 -1.77
C THR A 80 -24.97 -3.07 -1.53
N ILE A 81 -25.21 -1.82 -1.97
CA ILE A 81 -24.35 -0.66 -1.72
C ILE A 81 -25.05 0.26 -0.73
N ASN A 82 -24.35 0.64 0.34
CA ASN A 82 -24.80 1.59 1.36
C ASN A 82 -24.71 3.03 0.87
N GLY A 83 -23.79 3.32 -0.02
CA GLY A 83 -23.51 4.64 -0.59
C GLY A 83 -22.05 4.73 -1.05
N PHE A 84 -21.58 5.96 -1.21
CA PHE A 84 -20.23 6.28 -1.71
C PHE A 84 -19.52 7.18 -0.70
N ALA A 85 -18.60 6.59 0.08
CA ALA A 85 -17.74 7.33 1.01
C ALA A 85 -16.53 7.93 0.28
N HIS A 86 -15.83 8.86 0.95
CA HIS A 86 -14.75 9.64 0.36
C HIS A 86 -13.37 9.33 0.95
N THR A 87 -13.32 8.49 1.98
CA THR A 87 -12.07 8.04 2.63
C THR A 87 -12.13 6.55 2.91
N ARG A 88 -11.00 5.86 2.75
CA ARG A 88 -10.85 4.42 3.03
C ARG A 88 -9.38 4.03 3.13
N LEU A 89 -9.09 2.85 3.66
CA LEU A 89 -7.78 2.21 3.58
C LEU A 89 -7.81 1.12 2.52
N SER A 90 -6.69 0.87 1.86
CA SER A 90 -6.55 -0.22 0.90
C SER A 90 -5.59 -1.27 1.42
N GLY A 91 -6.06 -2.52 1.49
CA GLY A 91 -5.23 -3.67 1.79
C GLY A 91 -4.92 -3.92 3.26
N THR A 92 -5.39 -3.09 4.18
CA THR A 92 -5.07 -3.24 5.61
C THR A 92 -5.98 -4.26 6.29
N GLY A 93 -5.47 -5.04 7.24
CA GLY A 93 -6.26 -5.90 8.12
C GLY A 93 -6.99 -5.14 9.24
N CYS A 94 -7.00 -3.81 9.21
CA CYS A 94 -7.68 -2.94 10.15
C CYS A 94 -8.45 -1.88 9.38
N ALA A 95 -9.73 -1.73 9.70
CA ALA A 95 -10.58 -0.70 9.10
C ALA A 95 -10.43 0.62 9.83
N ASP A 96 -10.52 1.70 9.09
CA ASP A 96 -10.77 3.05 9.59
C ASP A 96 -11.47 3.86 8.48
N PHE A 97 -11.96 5.09 8.77
CA PHE A 97 -12.55 6.00 7.78
C PHE A 97 -14.00 5.65 7.36
N GLY A 98 -14.36 5.83 6.08
CA GLY A 98 -15.74 5.76 5.59
C GLY A 98 -16.47 7.09 5.75
N ASP A 99 -15.75 8.22 5.59
CA ASP A 99 -16.31 9.53 5.88
C ASP A 99 -17.19 10.06 4.77
N PHE A 100 -18.27 10.77 5.19
CA PHE A 100 -19.16 11.54 4.31
C PHE A 100 -19.79 10.69 3.22
N LEU A 101 -20.52 9.65 3.64
CA LEU A 101 -21.20 8.74 2.73
C LEU A 101 -22.35 9.46 2.03
N LEU A 102 -22.34 9.50 0.69
CA LEU A 102 -23.41 10.07 -0.13
C LEU A 102 -24.16 8.95 -0.86
N MET A 103 -25.50 8.91 -0.67
CA MET A 103 -26.38 7.94 -1.35
C MET A 103 -27.47 8.67 -2.15
N PRO A 104 -27.56 8.49 -3.49
CA PRO A 104 -28.68 8.99 -4.26
C PRO A 104 -29.93 8.16 -4.00
N THR A 105 -31.09 8.80 -3.89
CA THR A 105 -32.36 8.14 -3.61
C THR A 105 -33.49 8.66 -4.50
N VAL A 106 -34.49 7.81 -4.72
CA VAL A 106 -35.75 8.15 -5.42
C VAL A 106 -36.89 7.62 -4.59
N GLY A 107 -37.93 8.44 -4.39
CA GLY A 107 -39.07 8.15 -3.53
C GLY A 107 -38.99 8.82 -2.16
N VAL A 108 -39.99 8.62 -1.34
CA VAL A 108 -40.09 9.25 -0.01
C VAL A 108 -38.90 8.82 0.85
N GLN A 109 -38.09 9.78 1.24
CA GLN A 109 -37.02 9.55 2.20
C GLN A 109 -37.63 9.42 3.61
N ARG A 110 -37.29 8.31 4.28
CA ARG A 110 -37.81 8.02 5.61
C ARG A 110 -36.82 8.49 6.66
N THR A 111 -37.28 9.00 7.77
CA THR A 111 -36.48 9.44 8.90
C THR A 111 -36.20 8.34 9.94
N ASP A 112 -36.83 7.17 9.78
CA ASP A 112 -36.56 5.97 10.60
C ASP A 112 -35.32 5.19 10.14
N PHE A 113 -34.30 5.93 9.64
CA PHE A 113 -33.03 5.41 9.12
C PHE A 113 -32.04 4.98 10.21
N LEU A 114 -32.50 4.75 11.38
CA LEU A 114 -31.70 4.32 12.51
C LEU A 114 -31.54 2.81 12.48
N GLY A 115 -31.12 2.29 11.33
CA GLY A 115 -30.76 0.89 11.24
C GLY A 115 -29.46 0.65 12.02
N THR A 116 -29.62 -0.06 13.11
CA THR A 116 -28.53 -0.68 13.87
C THR A 116 -28.13 -2.03 13.25
N GLU A 117 -28.70 -2.37 12.10
CA GLU A 117 -28.28 -3.57 11.38
C GLU A 117 -26.86 -3.38 10.89
N SER A 118 -25.97 -4.18 11.43
CA SER A 118 -24.51 -4.08 11.36
C SER A 118 -23.92 -4.11 9.95
N GLN A 119 -24.68 -4.54 8.94
CA GLN A 119 -24.14 -4.77 7.59
C GLN A 119 -24.75 -3.89 6.51
N LYS A 120 -25.92 -3.27 6.75
CA LYS A 120 -26.69 -2.64 5.71
C LYS A 120 -27.47 -1.43 6.23
N ARG A 121 -27.28 -0.29 5.57
CA ARG A 121 -28.12 0.89 5.84
C ARG A 121 -29.55 0.68 5.29
N PRO A 122 -30.61 1.18 5.95
CA PRO A 122 -32.01 1.03 5.48
C PRO A 122 -32.27 1.61 4.09
N PHE A 123 -31.43 2.57 3.67
CA PHE A 123 -31.46 3.19 2.35
C PHE A 123 -30.50 2.56 1.34
N ALA A 124 -29.84 1.46 1.68
CA ALA A 124 -28.93 0.77 0.75
C ALA A 124 -29.67 0.30 -0.51
N SER A 125 -28.99 0.31 -1.63
CA SER A 125 -29.52 -0.17 -2.90
C SER A 125 -28.96 -1.55 -3.25
N ALA A 126 -29.83 -2.41 -3.78
CA ALA A 126 -29.37 -3.58 -4.52
C ALA A 126 -28.60 -3.16 -5.76
N PHE A 127 -27.63 -3.97 -6.17
CA PHE A 127 -26.86 -3.82 -7.40
C PHE A 127 -26.44 -5.19 -7.96
N SER A 128 -25.88 -5.20 -9.16
CA SER A 128 -25.34 -6.38 -9.82
C SER A 128 -23.98 -6.03 -10.45
N HIS A 129 -23.01 -6.93 -10.33
CA HIS A 129 -21.69 -6.80 -10.98
C HIS A 129 -21.77 -6.74 -12.51
N GLU A 130 -22.86 -7.24 -13.14
CA GLU A 130 -23.09 -7.06 -14.57
C GLU A 130 -23.31 -5.58 -14.97
N LYS A 131 -23.67 -4.74 -13.99
CA LYS A 131 -23.92 -3.30 -14.16
C LYS A 131 -22.91 -2.44 -13.36
N GLU A 132 -21.84 -3.06 -12.91
CA GLU A 132 -20.74 -2.42 -12.21
C GLU A 132 -19.49 -2.38 -13.10
N TYR A 133 -18.75 -1.30 -13.04
CA TYR A 133 -17.52 -1.15 -13.81
C TYR A 133 -16.51 -0.27 -13.06
N ALA A 134 -15.25 -0.69 -13.04
CA ALA A 134 -14.15 0.07 -12.48
C ALA A 134 -12.94 0.08 -13.43
N GLU A 135 -12.26 1.21 -13.51
CA GLU A 135 -10.95 1.39 -14.14
C GLU A 135 -10.14 2.41 -13.31
N PRO A 136 -8.83 2.49 -13.44
CA PRO A 136 -8.02 3.47 -12.72
C PRO A 136 -8.56 4.91 -12.86
N GLY A 137 -8.99 5.50 -11.72
CA GLY A 137 -9.56 6.84 -11.66
C GLY A 137 -11.04 6.96 -12.02
N TYR A 138 -11.74 5.84 -12.20
CA TYR A 138 -13.18 5.85 -12.49
C TYR A 138 -13.89 4.61 -11.93
N TYR A 139 -15.09 4.84 -11.40
CA TYR A 139 -16.01 3.79 -10.96
C TYR A 139 -17.44 4.10 -11.42
N SER A 140 -18.22 3.10 -11.76
CA SER A 140 -19.64 3.25 -12.03
C SER A 140 -20.45 2.02 -11.65
N VAL A 141 -21.72 2.25 -11.25
CA VAL A 141 -22.67 1.19 -10.92
C VAL A 141 -24.10 1.66 -11.16
N PHE A 142 -25.00 0.72 -11.46
CA PHE A 142 -26.43 0.99 -11.50
C PHE A 142 -27.09 0.51 -10.20
N LEU A 143 -27.76 1.44 -9.52
CA LEU A 143 -28.45 1.21 -8.25
C LEU A 143 -29.89 0.75 -8.54
N ASP A 144 -30.10 -0.56 -8.48
CA ASP A 144 -31.38 -1.19 -8.91
C ASP A 144 -32.59 -0.73 -8.10
N THR A 145 -32.43 -0.46 -6.79
CA THR A 145 -33.52 0.00 -5.92
C THR A 145 -34.06 1.36 -6.34
N TYR A 146 -33.21 2.25 -6.83
CA TYR A 146 -33.54 3.63 -7.14
C TYR A 146 -33.60 3.92 -8.64
N GLY A 147 -33.13 2.99 -9.48
CA GLY A 147 -33.01 3.22 -10.91
C GLY A 147 -32.03 4.33 -11.28
N VAL A 148 -31.00 4.53 -10.48
CA VAL A 148 -29.99 5.59 -10.64
C VAL A 148 -28.67 4.98 -11.09
N LYS A 149 -28.04 5.53 -12.15
CA LYS A 149 -26.66 5.25 -12.48
C LYS A 149 -25.75 6.21 -11.70
N ALA A 150 -24.83 5.68 -10.92
CA ALA A 150 -23.78 6.43 -10.24
C ALA A 150 -22.45 6.29 -10.99
N GLU A 151 -21.71 7.38 -11.12
CA GLU A 151 -20.38 7.47 -11.74
C GLU A 151 -19.48 8.36 -10.89
N LEU A 152 -18.26 7.92 -10.64
CA LEU A 152 -17.28 8.59 -9.76
C LEU A 152 -15.96 8.80 -10.48
N THR A 153 -15.31 9.92 -10.25
CA THR A 153 -13.91 10.21 -10.61
C THR A 153 -13.31 11.21 -9.63
N SER A 154 -11.98 11.37 -9.62
CA SER A 154 -11.33 12.28 -8.68
C SER A 154 -10.09 12.98 -9.25
N THR A 155 -9.67 14.00 -8.50
CA THR A 155 -8.32 14.57 -8.50
C THR A 155 -7.62 14.16 -7.19
N GLU A 156 -6.52 14.80 -6.83
CA GLU A 156 -5.80 14.45 -5.59
C GLU A 156 -6.62 14.73 -4.32
N ARG A 157 -7.40 15.82 -4.29
CA ARG A 157 -8.10 16.31 -3.07
C ARG A 157 -9.58 16.46 -3.25
N ALA A 158 -10.09 16.27 -4.48
CA ALA A 158 -11.50 16.46 -4.78
C ALA A 158 -12.07 15.30 -5.62
N ALA A 159 -13.34 14.97 -5.39
CA ALA A 159 -14.08 13.96 -6.13
C ALA A 159 -15.24 14.60 -6.88
N MET A 160 -15.57 14.07 -8.05
CA MET A 160 -16.78 14.42 -8.80
C MET A 160 -17.63 13.18 -9.01
N HIS A 161 -18.91 13.30 -8.64
CA HIS A 161 -19.91 12.28 -8.85
C HIS A 161 -20.87 12.76 -9.93
N ARG A 162 -21.33 11.85 -10.79
CA ARG A 162 -22.39 12.07 -11.76
C ARG A 162 -23.49 11.02 -11.54
N TYR A 163 -24.68 11.47 -11.26
CA TYR A 163 -25.83 10.60 -11.02
C TYR A 163 -26.88 10.83 -12.10
N THR A 164 -27.24 9.78 -12.83
CA THR A 164 -28.32 9.84 -13.83
C THR A 164 -29.60 9.29 -13.20
N PHE A 165 -30.58 10.17 -13.02
CA PHE A 165 -31.84 9.89 -12.34
C PHE A 165 -32.97 9.56 -13.29
N PRO A 166 -33.95 8.73 -12.88
CA PRO A 166 -35.23 8.65 -13.56
C PRO A 166 -36.06 9.93 -13.34
N GLU A 167 -37.19 10.08 -14.04
CA GLU A 167 -38.17 11.14 -13.74
C GLU A 167 -38.80 10.90 -12.38
N SER A 168 -38.69 11.89 -11.50
CA SER A 168 -39.27 11.82 -10.16
C SER A 168 -39.47 13.21 -9.57
N LYS A 169 -40.56 13.36 -8.78
CA LYS A 169 -40.78 14.54 -7.91
C LYS A 169 -40.08 14.40 -6.55
N GLU A 170 -39.56 13.22 -6.24
CA GLU A 170 -39.00 12.85 -4.94
C GLU A 170 -37.62 12.24 -5.14
N SER A 171 -36.75 12.92 -5.89
CA SER A 171 -35.34 12.58 -5.98
C SER A 171 -34.54 13.29 -4.90
N GLY A 172 -33.40 12.73 -4.53
CA GLY A 172 -32.55 13.36 -3.52
C GLY A 172 -31.26 12.65 -3.25
N PHE A 173 -30.59 13.15 -2.23
CA PHE A 173 -29.41 12.51 -1.65
C PHE A 173 -29.58 12.36 -0.14
N ILE A 174 -29.00 11.31 0.41
CA ILE A 174 -28.73 11.19 1.84
C ILE A 174 -27.23 11.37 2.02
N LEU A 175 -26.82 12.43 2.74
CA LEU A 175 -25.47 12.55 3.27
C LEU A 175 -25.47 11.99 4.68
N ASP A 176 -24.83 10.83 4.85
CA ASP A 176 -24.73 10.13 6.12
C ASP A 176 -23.41 10.50 6.80
N MET A 177 -23.50 11.33 7.84
CA MET A 177 -22.34 11.79 8.62
C MET A 177 -21.92 10.78 9.69
N ASP A 178 -22.82 9.91 10.13
CA ASP A 178 -22.54 8.89 11.14
C ASP A 178 -22.05 7.56 10.56
N TYR A 179 -21.95 7.46 9.23
CA TYR A 179 -21.36 6.29 8.59
C TYR A 179 -19.89 6.14 8.93
N ASN A 180 -19.48 4.93 9.21
CA ASN A 180 -18.09 4.51 9.42
C ASN A 180 -17.90 3.12 8.86
N ILE A 181 -16.68 2.80 8.44
CA ILE A 181 -16.25 1.42 8.22
C ILE A 181 -15.89 0.84 9.60
N GLN A 182 -16.65 -0.19 10.02
CA GLN A 182 -16.53 -0.88 11.31
C GLN A 182 -16.81 0.01 12.55
N GLN A 183 -16.05 -0.11 13.63
CA GLN A 183 -16.45 0.31 14.97
C GLN A 183 -15.98 1.71 15.39
N GLN A 184 -15.79 2.62 14.48
CA GLN A 184 -15.35 3.97 14.80
C GLN A 184 -16.31 4.69 15.77
N ILE A 185 -15.76 5.53 16.61
CA ILE A 185 -16.52 6.38 17.54
C ILE A 185 -16.59 7.79 16.94
N ASN A 186 -17.78 8.20 16.51
CA ASN A 186 -18.04 9.58 16.10
C ASN A 186 -18.11 10.48 17.32
N GLN A 187 -17.22 11.46 17.40
CA GLN A 187 -17.14 12.43 18.49
C GLN A 187 -17.75 13.78 18.12
N VAL A 188 -17.63 14.18 16.85
CA VAL A 188 -18.20 15.40 16.31
C VAL A 188 -18.74 15.11 14.92
N MET A 189 -19.94 15.56 14.64
CA MET A 189 -20.56 15.55 13.31
C MET A 189 -21.30 16.87 13.14
N GLU A 190 -20.85 17.70 12.23
CA GLU A 190 -21.45 18.99 11.93
C GLU A 190 -21.60 19.14 10.42
N VAL A 191 -22.77 19.50 9.97
CA VAL A 191 -23.07 19.79 8.57
C VAL A 191 -24.04 20.96 8.47
N GLU A 192 -23.77 21.87 7.56
CA GLU A 192 -24.63 23.01 7.27
C GLU A 192 -24.78 23.22 5.76
N ALA A 193 -25.95 23.69 5.35
CA ALA A 193 -26.19 24.21 4.03
C ALA A 193 -25.80 25.70 3.99
N VAL A 194 -24.75 26.01 3.22
CA VAL A 194 -24.31 27.39 3.00
C VAL A 194 -25.31 28.14 2.14
N ASN A 195 -25.88 27.43 1.16
CA ASN A 195 -26.98 27.86 0.31
C ASN A 195 -27.69 26.62 -0.28
N ASP A 196 -28.56 26.79 -1.26
CA ASP A 196 -29.34 25.73 -1.89
C ASP A 196 -28.55 24.79 -2.82
N THR A 197 -27.24 24.98 -2.97
CA THR A 197 -26.34 24.13 -3.76
C THR A 197 -25.05 23.75 -3.05
N VAL A 198 -24.79 24.25 -1.85
CA VAL A 198 -23.50 24.11 -1.16
C VAL A 198 -23.68 23.60 0.27
N LEU A 199 -22.96 22.55 0.58
CA LEU A 199 -22.80 22.02 1.94
C LEU A 199 -21.33 22.17 2.39
N ARG A 200 -21.14 22.34 3.70
CA ARG A 200 -19.85 22.15 4.36
C ARG A 200 -20.06 21.50 5.72
N GLY A 201 -19.02 20.89 6.23
CA GLY A 201 -19.12 20.26 7.54
C GLY A 201 -17.79 19.70 8.00
N ARG A 202 -17.87 19.07 9.16
CA ARG A 202 -16.73 18.35 9.74
C ARG A 202 -17.19 17.11 10.49
N LYS A 203 -16.26 16.16 10.56
CA LYS A 203 -16.39 14.96 11.38
C LYS A 203 -15.13 14.80 12.21
N ARG A 204 -15.28 14.39 13.47
CA ARG A 204 -14.20 13.84 14.28
C ARG A 204 -14.58 12.44 14.68
N SER A 205 -13.73 11.51 14.33
CA SER A 205 -13.85 10.10 14.70
C SER A 205 -12.59 9.61 15.43
N ALA A 206 -12.71 8.47 16.09
CA ALA A 206 -11.61 7.79 16.76
C ALA A 206 -11.79 6.29 16.64
N TYR A 207 -10.75 5.62 16.19
CA TYR A 207 -10.62 4.16 16.20
C TYR A 207 -9.13 3.81 16.13
N TRP A 208 -8.61 3.37 15.02
CA TRP A 208 -7.18 3.10 14.81
C TRP A 208 -6.38 4.41 14.83
N ALA A 209 -6.82 5.41 14.08
CA ALA A 209 -6.46 6.79 14.37
C ALA A 209 -7.21 7.23 15.63
N TYR A 210 -6.49 7.50 16.73
CA TYR A 210 -7.13 7.89 18.00
C TYR A 210 -7.84 9.24 17.94
N ARG A 211 -7.55 10.04 16.92
CA ARG A 211 -8.24 11.29 16.60
C ARG A 211 -8.08 11.64 15.12
N GLN A 212 -9.13 11.45 14.36
CA GLN A 212 -9.23 11.92 12.98
C GLN A 212 -10.14 13.15 12.92
N ASP A 213 -9.60 14.30 12.59
CA ASP A 213 -10.38 15.50 12.24
C ASP A 213 -10.41 15.62 10.72
N LEU A 214 -11.61 15.65 10.13
CA LEU A 214 -11.81 15.77 8.70
C LEU A 214 -12.91 16.78 8.40
N TYR A 215 -12.65 17.65 7.44
CA TYR A 215 -13.56 18.68 6.95
C TYR A 215 -13.88 18.45 5.49
N PHE A 216 -15.09 18.81 5.08
CA PHE A 216 -15.47 18.76 3.67
C PHE A 216 -16.12 20.05 3.19
N TYR A 217 -16.07 20.23 1.87
CA TYR A 217 -16.82 21.23 1.13
C TYR A 217 -17.43 20.54 -0.09
N ALA A 218 -18.77 20.61 -0.24
CA ALA A 218 -19.49 19.97 -1.31
C ALA A 218 -20.37 20.94 -2.09
N VAL A 219 -20.40 20.77 -3.42
CA VAL A 219 -21.21 21.59 -4.32
C VAL A 219 -22.02 20.69 -5.25
N PHE A 220 -23.31 20.98 -5.37
CA PHE A 220 -24.24 20.24 -6.23
C PHE A 220 -24.62 21.09 -7.44
N SER A 221 -24.79 20.45 -8.59
CA SER A 221 -25.17 21.13 -9.84
C SER A 221 -26.62 21.56 -9.89
N LYS A 222 -27.44 21.07 -8.94
CA LYS A 222 -28.88 21.32 -8.86
C LYS A 222 -29.23 21.87 -7.49
N PRO A 223 -30.08 22.94 -7.40
CA PRO A 223 -30.59 23.41 -6.14
C PRO A 223 -31.45 22.36 -5.43
N PHE A 224 -31.36 22.31 -4.10
CA PHE A 224 -32.08 21.39 -3.24
C PHE A 224 -32.76 22.13 -2.07
N THR A 225 -33.81 21.55 -1.54
CA THR A 225 -34.24 21.77 -0.16
C THR A 225 -33.71 20.66 0.71
N TYR A 226 -33.62 20.84 2.02
CA TYR A 226 -33.03 19.84 2.90
C TYR A 226 -33.76 19.67 4.21
N THR A 227 -33.57 18.49 4.80
CA THR A 227 -33.95 18.18 6.18
C THR A 227 -32.72 17.68 6.90
N LEU A 228 -32.33 18.35 7.98
CA LEU A 228 -31.29 17.87 8.87
C LEU A 228 -31.93 17.00 9.94
N TYR A 229 -31.46 15.77 10.06
CA TYR A 229 -31.87 14.83 11.09
C TYR A 229 -30.71 14.57 12.04
N THR A 230 -30.92 14.86 13.31
CA THR A 230 -29.97 14.57 14.40
C THR A 230 -30.72 13.88 15.54
N ASP A 231 -30.14 12.79 16.04
CA ASP A 231 -30.71 12.03 17.15
C ASP A 231 -29.58 11.31 17.93
N THR A 232 -29.95 10.62 19.00
CA THR A 232 -29.09 9.71 19.73
C THR A 232 -29.83 8.39 19.92
N VAL A 233 -29.26 7.34 19.33
CA VAL A 233 -29.83 5.99 19.39
C VAL A 233 -29.20 5.22 20.53
N GLN A 234 -30.03 4.44 21.22
CA GLN A 234 -29.55 3.50 22.24
C GLN A 234 -29.28 2.14 21.59
N GLU A 235 -28.03 1.73 21.58
CA GLU A 235 -27.60 0.42 21.07
C GLU A 235 -26.63 -0.25 22.07
N ASN A 236 -26.95 -1.48 22.50
CA ASN A 236 -26.10 -2.25 23.42
C ASN A 236 -25.60 -1.45 24.62
N ASP A 237 -26.51 -0.73 25.31
CA ASP A 237 -26.23 0.17 26.44
C ASP A 237 -25.31 1.38 26.12
N LYS A 238 -25.04 1.65 24.83
CA LYS A 238 -24.32 2.85 24.38
C LYS A 238 -25.28 3.84 23.71
N GLN A 239 -25.00 5.12 23.90
CA GLN A 239 -25.66 6.20 23.18
C GLN A 239 -24.84 6.51 21.91
N ILE A 240 -25.42 6.27 20.74
CA ILE A 240 -24.78 6.51 19.45
C ILE A 240 -25.39 7.76 18.82
N PRO A 241 -24.61 8.82 18.60
CA PRO A 241 -25.10 10.01 17.92
C PRO A 241 -25.32 9.72 16.43
N VAL A 242 -26.42 10.23 15.89
CA VAL A 242 -26.80 10.12 14.49
C VAL A 242 -26.89 11.52 13.87
N CYS A 243 -26.37 11.68 12.66
CA CYS A 243 -26.43 12.93 11.92
C CYS A 243 -26.55 12.63 10.42
N LYS A 244 -27.68 12.97 9.82
CA LYS A 244 -27.91 12.80 8.38
C LYS A 244 -28.53 14.06 7.79
N MET A 245 -28.11 14.42 6.58
CA MET A 245 -28.74 15.49 5.82
C MET A 245 -29.41 14.89 4.58
N LEU A 246 -30.74 15.07 4.50
CA LEU A 246 -31.54 14.62 3.38
C LEU A 246 -31.76 15.80 2.43
N LEU A 247 -31.32 15.66 1.20
CA LEU A 247 -31.46 16.66 0.14
C LEU A 247 -32.63 16.26 -0.76
N HIS A 248 -33.49 17.20 -1.14
CA HIS A 248 -34.66 16.95 -1.94
C HIS A 248 -34.68 17.85 -3.18
N PHE A 249 -34.97 17.25 -4.34
CA PHE A 249 -35.16 17.92 -5.62
C PHE A 249 -36.03 17.07 -6.56
N GLU A 250 -36.58 17.68 -7.62
CA GLU A 250 -37.25 16.96 -8.69
C GLU A 250 -36.28 16.67 -9.82
N THR A 251 -36.47 15.57 -10.56
CA THR A 251 -35.67 15.23 -11.75
C THR A 251 -36.53 14.91 -12.94
N ALA A 252 -36.11 15.33 -14.13
CA ALA A 252 -36.62 14.85 -15.38
C ALA A 252 -36.02 13.45 -15.70
N LYS A 253 -36.59 12.78 -16.71
CA LYS A 253 -36.09 11.50 -17.16
C LYS A 253 -34.65 11.64 -17.67
N ASP A 254 -33.76 10.76 -17.20
CA ASP A 254 -32.33 10.70 -17.56
C ASP A 254 -31.56 12.01 -17.21
N GLU A 255 -32.08 12.79 -16.27
CA GLU A 255 -31.38 14.00 -15.80
C GLU A 255 -30.13 13.67 -15.02
N GLN A 256 -29.02 14.33 -15.38
CA GLN A 256 -27.75 14.19 -14.69
C GLN A 256 -27.61 15.25 -13.60
N VAL A 257 -27.47 14.83 -12.37
CA VAL A 257 -27.13 15.68 -11.22
C VAL A 257 -25.71 15.36 -10.80
N LEU A 258 -24.86 16.40 -10.78
CA LEU A 258 -23.46 16.26 -10.38
C LEU A 258 -23.27 16.77 -8.96
N ALA A 259 -22.36 16.10 -8.23
CA ALA A 259 -21.89 16.54 -6.92
C ALA A 259 -20.35 16.56 -6.93
N LYS A 260 -19.77 17.60 -6.34
CA LYS A 260 -18.33 17.71 -6.09
C LYS A 260 -18.08 17.73 -4.60
N PHE A 261 -17.11 16.93 -4.18
CA PHE A 261 -16.64 16.88 -2.80
C PHE A 261 -15.15 17.16 -2.75
N SER A 262 -14.71 17.87 -1.73
CA SER A 262 -13.30 17.94 -1.36
C SER A 262 -13.15 17.82 0.14
N ILE A 263 -11.98 17.37 0.57
CA ILE A 263 -11.67 17.14 1.97
C ILE A 263 -10.41 17.93 2.38
N SER A 264 -10.28 18.16 3.69
CA SER A 264 -9.11 18.75 4.34
C SER A 264 -9.02 18.25 5.78
N SER A 265 -7.81 17.98 6.25
CA SER A 265 -7.54 17.69 7.66
C SER A 265 -7.41 18.95 8.52
N VAL A 266 -7.49 20.14 7.92
CA VAL A 266 -7.21 21.44 8.57
C VAL A 266 -8.49 22.17 8.93
N ASP A 267 -9.29 22.53 7.91
CA ASP A 267 -10.55 23.25 8.08
C ASP A 267 -11.41 23.21 6.80
N ALA A 268 -12.66 23.70 6.90
CA ALA A 268 -13.58 23.76 5.76
C ALA A 268 -13.12 24.77 4.68
N GLU A 269 -12.32 25.77 5.04
CA GLU A 269 -11.70 26.71 4.07
C GLU A 269 -10.61 26.02 3.26
N GLY A 270 -9.83 25.09 3.86
CA GLY A 270 -8.89 24.23 3.16
C GLY A 270 -9.60 23.35 2.13
N ALA A 271 -10.68 22.68 2.54
CA ALA A 271 -11.51 21.90 1.62
C ALA A 271 -12.08 22.75 0.47
N TYR A 272 -12.56 23.97 0.76
CA TYR A 272 -13.04 24.90 -0.28
C TYR A 272 -11.92 25.27 -1.26
N LYS A 273 -10.72 25.59 -0.78
CA LYS A 273 -9.56 25.93 -1.63
C LYS A 273 -9.13 24.75 -2.50
N ASN A 274 -9.11 23.53 -1.93
CA ASN A 274 -8.83 22.30 -2.66
C ASN A 274 -9.82 22.13 -3.83
N LEU A 275 -11.11 22.26 -3.56
CA LEU A 275 -12.13 22.14 -4.60
C LEU A 275 -11.98 23.18 -5.69
N ARG A 276 -11.76 24.43 -5.31
CA ARG A 276 -11.63 25.56 -6.25
C ARG A 276 -10.41 25.45 -7.15
N ALA A 277 -9.30 24.95 -6.61
CA ALA A 277 -8.06 24.78 -7.35
C ALA A 277 -8.14 23.62 -8.34
N GLU A 278 -8.69 22.48 -7.90
CA GLU A 278 -8.62 21.24 -8.67
C GLU A 278 -9.86 20.98 -9.55
N MET A 279 -11.06 21.45 -9.13
CA MET A 279 -12.33 21.26 -9.84
C MET A 279 -13.14 22.57 -10.00
N PRO A 280 -12.63 23.58 -10.71
CA PRO A 280 -13.35 24.86 -10.86
C PRO A 280 -14.65 24.71 -11.68
N GLY A 281 -14.72 23.73 -12.60
CA GLY A 281 -15.85 23.50 -13.50
C GLY A 281 -16.60 22.18 -13.22
N TRP A 282 -17.53 21.85 -14.14
CA TRP A 282 -18.38 20.65 -14.10
C TRP A 282 -18.04 19.63 -15.21
N ASN A 283 -16.81 19.63 -15.71
CA ASN A 283 -16.36 18.74 -16.77
C ASN A 283 -15.96 17.36 -16.21
N PHE A 284 -16.95 16.51 -15.93
CA PHE A 284 -16.73 15.16 -15.39
C PHE A 284 -15.80 14.32 -16.30
N ASP A 285 -16.05 14.33 -17.60
CA ASP A 285 -15.29 13.50 -18.53
C ASP A 285 -13.84 14.00 -18.68
N GLY A 286 -13.60 15.30 -18.54
CA GLY A 286 -12.25 15.87 -18.48
C GLY A 286 -11.50 15.43 -17.24
N VAL A 287 -12.13 15.47 -16.06
CA VAL A 287 -11.52 14.99 -14.79
C VAL A 287 -11.18 13.50 -14.90
N ARG A 288 -12.10 12.67 -15.44
CA ARG A 288 -11.85 11.24 -15.69
C ARG A 288 -10.66 11.02 -16.63
N ALA A 289 -10.57 11.78 -17.71
CA ALA A 289 -9.45 11.67 -18.66
C ALA A 289 -8.11 12.05 -18.01
N ASP A 290 -8.08 13.08 -17.17
CA ASP A 290 -6.89 13.51 -16.45
C ASP A 290 -6.48 12.47 -15.39
N ALA A 291 -7.44 11.88 -14.67
CA ALA A 291 -7.18 10.78 -13.73
C ALA A 291 -6.58 9.56 -14.44
N LYS A 292 -7.18 9.16 -15.56
CA LYS A 292 -6.66 8.07 -16.40
C LYS A 292 -5.24 8.34 -16.88
N LYS A 293 -4.95 9.57 -17.30
CA LYS A 293 -3.60 9.98 -17.73
C LYS A 293 -2.58 9.84 -16.61
N LYS A 294 -2.89 10.32 -15.39
CA LYS A 294 -2.02 10.17 -14.22
C LYS A 294 -1.72 8.71 -13.90
N TRP A 295 -2.73 7.86 -13.97
CA TRP A 295 -2.53 6.42 -13.80
C TRP A 295 -1.63 5.84 -14.90
N ASN A 296 -1.84 6.21 -16.16
CA ASN A 296 -1.01 5.72 -17.25
C ASN A 296 0.46 6.14 -17.10
N GLU A 297 0.72 7.34 -16.57
CA GLU A 297 2.07 7.81 -16.25
C GLU A 297 2.74 6.91 -15.18
N CYS A 298 2.03 6.50 -14.14
CA CYS A 298 2.54 5.56 -13.14
C CYS A 298 2.77 4.16 -13.71
N LEU A 299 1.78 3.62 -14.43
CA LEU A 299 1.82 2.27 -14.98
C LEU A 299 2.89 2.12 -16.08
N SER A 300 3.18 3.17 -16.81
CA SER A 300 4.21 3.19 -17.87
C SER A 300 5.65 3.13 -17.33
N LYS A 301 5.87 3.22 -16.01
CA LYS A 301 7.20 3.09 -15.41
C LYS A 301 7.80 1.71 -15.64
N ILE A 302 6.96 0.67 -15.77
CA ILE A 302 7.42 -0.67 -16.15
C ILE A 302 6.51 -1.20 -17.26
N ALA A 303 7.10 -1.61 -18.37
CA ALA A 303 6.39 -2.27 -19.45
C ALA A 303 6.74 -3.75 -19.50
N VAL A 304 5.73 -4.63 -19.55
CA VAL A 304 5.92 -6.08 -19.64
C VAL A 304 5.37 -6.62 -20.96
N LYS A 305 6.08 -7.59 -21.53
CA LYS A 305 5.64 -8.33 -22.72
C LYS A 305 5.33 -9.77 -22.33
N THR A 306 4.08 -10.16 -22.56
CA THR A 306 3.58 -11.51 -22.33
C THR A 306 2.38 -11.79 -23.24
N ASN A 307 2.16 -13.06 -23.55
CA ASN A 307 0.96 -13.54 -24.24
C ASN A 307 -0.12 -14.04 -23.26
N ASP A 308 0.14 -14.04 -21.96
CA ASP A 308 -0.80 -14.41 -20.92
C ASP A 308 -1.50 -13.16 -20.39
N GLU A 309 -2.78 -12.97 -20.79
CA GLU A 309 -3.58 -11.80 -20.44
C GLU A 309 -3.84 -11.69 -18.93
N ASP A 310 -4.01 -12.83 -18.24
CA ASP A 310 -4.22 -12.83 -16.79
C ASP A 310 -2.95 -12.35 -16.06
N GLN A 311 -1.77 -12.83 -16.48
CA GLN A 311 -0.51 -12.38 -15.90
C GLN A 311 -0.27 -10.88 -16.16
N ARG A 312 -0.70 -10.38 -17.32
CA ARG A 312 -0.64 -8.95 -17.64
C ARG A 312 -1.56 -8.14 -16.73
N ALA A 313 -2.80 -8.60 -16.56
CA ALA A 313 -3.78 -7.96 -15.69
C ALA A 313 -3.31 -7.95 -14.24
N ILE A 314 -2.82 -9.07 -13.70
CA ILE A 314 -2.26 -9.15 -12.35
C ILE A 314 -1.10 -8.16 -12.19
N PHE A 315 -0.18 -8.09 -13.17
CA PHE A 315 0.99 -7.20 -13.09
C PHE A 315 0.59 -5.73 -13.04
N TYR A 316 -0.27 -5.27 -13.95
CA TYR A 316 -0.68 -3.85 -13.97
C TYR A 316 -1.61 -3.51 -12.82
N THR A 317 -2.39 -4.48 -12.30
CA THR A 317 -3.16 -4.28 -11.07
C THR A 317 -2.24 -4.20 -9.84
N ALA A 318 -1.18 -5.01 -9.78
CA ALA A 318 -0.17 -4.87 -8.74
C ALA A 318 0.53 -3.50 -8.80
N MET A 319 0.87 -3.00 -10.02
CA MET A 319 1.36 -1.63 -10.19
C MET A 319 0.34 -0.59 -9.71
N TYR A 320 -0.95 -0.77 -10.00
CA TYR A 320 -2.02 0.09 -9.52
C TYR A 320 -2.08 0.11 -7.99
N HIS A 321 -2.11 -1.03 -7.32
CA HIS A 321 -2.14 -1.13 -5.86
C HIS A 321 -0.89 -0.50 -5.22
N ALA A 322 0.30 -0.69 -5.79
CA ALA A 322 1.56 -0.14 -5.28
C ALA A 322 1.61 1.40 -5.28
N PHE A 323 0.75 2.07 -6.05
CA PHE A 323 0.65 3.53 -6.11
C PHE A 323 -0.63 4.10 -5.47
N LEU A 324 -1.39 3.28 -4.70
CA LEU A 324 -2.54 3.78 -3.95
C LEU A 324 -2.10 4.51 -2.67
N SER A 325 -1.14 3.99 -1.93
CA SER A 325 -0.62 4.53 -0.66
C SER A 325 0.92 4.62 -0.69
N PRO A 326 1.54 5.44 0.16
CA PRO A 326 1.02 6.46 1.08
C PRO A 326 0.23 7.58 0.40
N ASN A 327 -0.65 8.25 1.14
CA ASN A 327 -1.59 9.22 0.59
C ASN A 327 -1.17 10.67 0.88
N LEU A 328 -1.41 11.56 -0.06
CA LEU A 328 -1.22 12.99 0.10
C LEU A 328 -2.01 13.51 1.31
N PHE A 329 -1.41 14.43 2.09
CA PHE A 329 -2.02 14.95 3.31
C PHE A 329 -1.89 16.48 3.44
N THR A 330 -1.53 17.16 2.39
CA THR A 330 -1.34 18.61 2.32
C THR A 330 -2.41 19.26 1.47
N ASP A 331 -3.07 20.32 1.97
CA ASP A 331 -3.98 21.16 1.19
C ASP A 331 -3.24 21.94 0.11
N VAL A 332 -3.95 22.45 -0.90
CA VAL A 332 -3.34 23.22 -2.00
C VAL A 332 -2.64 24.51 -1.55
N ASP A 333 -2.95 25.01 -0.36
CA ASP A 333 -2.29 26.17 0.23
C ASP A 333 -1.08 25.81 1.12
N GLY A 334 -0.67 24.53 1.12
CA GLY A 334 0.48 24.03 1.86
C GLY A 334 0.22 23.69 3.32
N ARG A 335 -1.02 23.86 3.82
CA ARG A 335 -1.37 23.51 5.20
C ARG A 335 -1.64 22.02 5.35
N TYR A 336 -1.32 21.48 6.52
CA TYR A 336 -1.60 20.08 6.91
C TYR A 336 -1.70 19.96 8.43
N LEU A 337 -2.31 18.90 8.92
CA LEU A 337 -2.34 18.55 10.34
C LEU A 337 -1.08 17.74 10.69
N GLY A 338 -0.27 18.22 11.63
CA GLY A 338 0.94 17.52 12.08
C GLY A 338 0.67 16.43 13.11
N MET A 339 1.71 15.64 13.43
CA MET A 339 1.64 14.60 14.46
C MET A 339 1.38 15.15 15.86
N ASP A 340 1.61 16.44 16.08
CA ASP A 340 1.27 17.17 17.32
C ASP A 340 -0.19 17.68 17.31
N LEU A 341 -0.98 17.28 16.32
CA LEU A 341 -2.38 17.70 16.10
C LEU A 341 -2.54 19.23 15.96
N LYS A 342 -1.49 19.91 15.51
CA LYS A 342 -1.52 21.34 15.17
C LYS A 342 -1.42 21.51 13.66
N VAL A 343 -1.90 22.66 13.19
CA VAL A 343 -1.80 23.02 11.78
C VAL A 343 -0.39 23.53 11.50
N HIS A 344 0.26 22.92 10.52
CA HIS A 344 1.55 23.29 9.99
C HIS A 344 1.43 23.73 8.52
N THR A 345 2.51 24.27 7.98
CA THR A 345 2.60 24.66 6.56
C THR A 345 3.89 24.14 5.96
N THR A 346 3.80 23.63 4.74
CA THR A 346 4.95 23.19 3.95
C THR A 346 4.99 23.90 2.60
N ASP A 347 6.16 23.89 1.94
CA ASP A 347 6.26 24.24 0.53
C ASP A 347 5.56 23.16 -0.31
N MET A 348 4.71 23.56 -1.24
CA MET A 348 3.99 22.67 -2.14
C MET A 348 4.89 21.84 -3.07
N LYS A 349 6.17 22.16 -3.18
CA LYS A 349 7.18 21.31 -3.81
C LYS A 349 7.51 20.06 -2.99
N HIS A 350 7.24 20.12 -1.68
CA HIS A 350 7.53 19.07 -0.72
C HIS A 350 6.27 18.79 0.13
N PRO A 351 5.23 18.21 -0.48
CA PRO A 351 3.99 17.88 0.23
C PRO A 351 4.23 16.84 1.32
N VAL A 352 3.33 16.79 2.28
CA VAL A 352 3.34 15.79 3.35
C VAL A 352 2.40 14.66 2.99
N TYR A 353 2.82 13.44 3.29
CA TYR A 353 2.05 12.21 3.10
C TYR A 353 1.70 11.55 4.43
N THR A 354 0.71 10.68 4.39
CA THR A 354 0.23 9.86 5.51
C THR A 354 -0.08 8.43 5.04
N ILE A 355 -0.48 7.56 5.97
CA ILE A 355 -0.71 6.13 5.73
C ILE A 355 0.61 5.43 5.39
N PHE A 356 1.50 5.43 6.38
CA PHE A 356 2.77 4.72 6.29
C PHE A 356 2.69 3.40 7.06
N SER A 357 2.48 2.30 6.36
CA SER A 357 2.56 0.94 6.89
C SER A 357 4.01 0.43 6.80
N LEU A 358 4.91 1.00 7.62
CA LEU A 358 6.34 0.77 7.44
C LEU A 358 6.77 -0.66 7.76
N TRP A 359 6.06 -1.37 8.64
CA TRP A 359 6.34 -2.78 8.96
C TRP A 359 6.23 -3.68 7.72
N ASP A 360 5.33 -3.34 6.82
CA ASP A 360 5.07 -4.06 5.57
C ASP A 360 5.95 -3.52 4.46
N THR A 361 5.84 -2.24 4.18
CA THR A 361 6.31 -1.60 2.94
C THR A 361 7.82 -1.44 2.82
N PHE A 362 8.58 -1.55 3.92
CA PHE A 362 10.06 -1.52 3.86
C PHE A 362 10.62 -2.70 3.06
N ARG A 363 9.88 -3.83 2.99
CA ARG A 363 10.34 -5.11 2.44
C ARG A 363 10.37 -5.14 0.91
N ALA A 364 9.41 -4.46 0.23
CA ALA A 364 9.37 -4.44 -1.23
C ALA A 364 8.89 -3.12 -1.83
N LEU A 365 7.88 -2.43 -1.27
CA LEU A 365 7.34 -1.22 -1.87
C LEU A 365 8.39 -0.11 -1.94
N HIS A 366 9.01 0.24 -0.83
CA HIS A 366 10.06 1.27 -0.82
C HIS A 366 11.29 0.86 -1.64
N PRO A 367 11.79 -0.39 -1.59
CA PRO A 367 12.78 -0.90 -2.54
C PRO A 367 12.39 -0.74 -4.01
N LEU A 368 11.14 -1.04 -4.40
CA LEU A 368 10.63 -0.83 -5.76
C LEU A 368 10.67 0.65 -6.13
N LEU A 369 10.20 1.53 -5.24
CA LEU A 369 10.19 2.98 -5.47
C LEU A 369 11.59 3.57 -5.61
N THR A 370 12.63 2.98 -5.00
CA THR A 370 14.03 3.39 -5.26
C THR A 370 14.44 3.17 -6.71
N ILE A 371 13.74 2.29 -7.44
CA ILE A 371 14.02 1.99 -8.84
C ILE A 371 13.17 2.87 -9.76
N VAL A 372 11.84 2.91 -9.53
CA VAL A 372 10.88 3.46 -10.48
C VAL A 372 10.44 4.90 -10.16
N ASP A 373 10.54 5.33 -8.90
CA ASP A 373 10.18 6.68 -8.46
C ASP A 373 10.97 7.15 -7.22
N PRO A 374 12.29 7.31 -7.33
CA PRO A 374 13.11 7.75 -6.20
C PRO A 374 12.75 9.16 -5.71
N GLN A 375 12.18 10.01 -6.57
CA GLN A 375 11.72 11.35 -6.16
C GLN A 375 10.55 11.25 -5.19
N LEU A 376 9.55 10.45 -5.49
CA LEU A 376 8.41 10.21 -4.61
C LEU A 376 8.86 9.62 -3.26
N ASN A 377 9.78 8.63 -3.30
CA ASN A 377 10.31 8.04 -2.08
C ASN A 377 11.10 9.05 -1.23
N THR A 378 11.74 10.05 -1.86
CA THR A 378 12.36 11.19 -1.16
C THR A 378 11.32 12.00 -0.39
N GLU A 379 10.17 12.29 -1.00
CA GLU A 379 9.08 13.03 -0.32
C GLU A 379 8.49 12.22 0.85
N PHE A 380 8.45 10.89 0.74
CA PHE A 380 8.06 10.03 1.86
C PHE A 380 9.03 10.13 3.04
N ILE A 381 10.34 10.09 2.78
CA ILE A 381 11.36 10.27 3.83
C ILE A 381 11.25 11.67 4.45
N ARG A 382 11.06 12.73 3.66
CA ARG A 382 10.83 14.08 4.16
C ARG A 382 9.59 14.18 5.04
N SER A 383 8.51 13.50 4.66
CA SER A 383 7.29 13.42 5.45
C SER A 383 7.54 12.72 6.80
N LEU A 384 8.28 11.61 6.82
CA LEU A 384 8.64 10.91 8.04
C LEU A 384 9.52 11.76 8.95
N ILE A 385 10.50 12.52 8.41
CA ILE A 385 11.32 13.47 9.19
C ILE A 385 10.43 14.53 9.87
N LYS A 386 9.47 15.11 9.16
CA LYS A 386 8.52 16.06 9.75
C LYS A 386 7.69 15.40 10.85
N LYS A 387 7.19 14.18 10.63
CA LYS A 387 6.44 13.42 11.64
C LYS A 387 7.26 13.16 12.91
N HIS A 388 8.56 12.87 12.76
CA HIS A 388 9.48 12.79 13.90
C HIS A 388 9.61 14.12 14.64
N GLN A 389 9.80 15.22 13.94
CA GLN A 389 9.97 16.56 14.52
C GLN A 389 8.72 17.03 15.27
N GLU A 390 7.54 16.72 14.75
CA GLU A 390 6.25 17.12 15.33
C GLU A 390 5.78 16.17 16.44
N GLY A 391 5.95 14.86 16.24
CA GLY A 391 5.45 13.82 17.15
C GLY A 391 6.47 13.27 18.13
N GLY A 392 7.78 13.58 17.96
CA GLY A 392 8.87 13.18 18.85
C GLY A 392 9.53 11.85 18.54
N ILE A 393 8.99 11.04 17.64
CA ILE A 393 9.56 9.76 17.16
C ILE A 393 9.07 9.42 15.76
N PHE A 394 9.84 8.64 15.01
CA PHE A 394 9.34 8.04 13.77
C PHE A 394 8.14 7.12 14.06
N PRO A 395 7.03 7.23 13.29
CA PRO A 395 5.92 6.29 13.42
C PRO A 395 6.33 4.89 12.94
N LYS A 396 5.85 3.86 13.62
CA LYS A 396 5.87 2.48 13.12
C LYS A 396 4.79 2.29 12.04
N TRP A 397 3.60 2.79 12.36
CA TRP A 397 2.44 2.88 11.51
C TRP A 397 1.75 4.23 11.72
N ASP A 398 1.64 5.03 10.69
CA ASP A 398 1.03 6.37 10.71
C ASP A 398 -0.34 6.35 10.05
N CYS A 399 -1.35 6.83 10.75
CA CYS A 399 -2.70 7.00 10.26
C CYS A 399 -3.19 8.43 10.48
N VAL A 400 -3.25 9.23 9.40
CA VAL A 400 -3.68 10.64 9.38
C VAL A 400 -3.10 11.46 10.54
N SER A 401 -1.77 11.43 10.65
CA SER A 401 -0.99 12.10 11.71
C SER A 401 -1.28 11.58 13.13
N ASN A 402 -1.64 10.30 13.25
CA ASN A 402 -1.72 9.62 14.52
C ASN A 402 -0.75 8.43 14.56
N TYR A 403 -0.14 8.20 15.71
CA TYR A 403 0.46 6.91 16.01
C TYR A 403 -0.65 5.89 16.25
N THR A 404 -0.60 4.77 15.55
CA THR A 404 -1.53 3.67 15.83
C THR A 404 -1.04 2.77 16.98
N GLY A 405 0.27 2.81 17.25
CA GLY A 405 0.92 1.88 18.20
C GLY A 405 0.99 0.44 17.69
N THR A 406 0.51 0.20 16.46
CA THR A 406 0.44 -1.12 15.83
C THR A 406 1.81 -1.56 15.33
N MET A 407 2.02 -2.86 15.22
CA MET A 407 3.17 -3.57 14.70
C MET A 407 4.46 -3.42 15.53
N VAL A 408 5.46 -4.21 15.16
CA VAL A 408 6.79 -4.28 15.77
C VAL A 408 7.81 -3.54 14.92
N GLY A 409 9.07 -3.46 15.35
CA GLY A 409 10.14 -2.78 14.61
C GLY A 409 10.15 -1.24 14.73
N TYR A 410 11.11 -0.61 14.03
CA TYR A 410 11.23 0.84 13.79
C TYR A 410 11.80 1.10 12.39
N HIS A 411 11.13 0.54 11.38
CA HIS A 411 11.61 0.34 10.02
C HIS A 411 11.81 1.62 9.19
N ALA A 412 11.49 2.80 9.72
CA ALA A 412 11.98 4.04 9.13
C ALA A 412 13.52 4.05 9.03
N ALA A 413 14.22 3.35 9.96
CA ALA A 413 15.67 3.16 9.89
C ALA A 413 16.08 2.37 8.66
N SER A 414 15.35 1.30 8.32
CA SER A 414 15.56 0.52 7.09
C SER A 414 15.38 1.38 5.84
N LEU A 415 14.26 2.12 5.77
CA LEU A 415 13.94 2.99 4.63
C LEU A 415 15.02 4.06 4.40
N VAL A 416 15.42 4.78 5.46
CA VAL A 416 16.44 5.82 5.39
C VAL A 416 17.80 5.22 4.98
N THR A 417 18.17 4.09 5.57
CA THR A 417 19.45 3.42 5.28
C THR A 417 19.51 2.91 3.84
N ASP A 418 18.48 2.18 3.39
CA ASP A 418 18.41 1.64 2.04
C ASP A 418 18.52 2.74 0.98
N PHE A 419 17.78 3.83 1.20
CA PHE A 419 17.79 4.97 0.31
C PHE A 419 19.16 5.66 0.28
N TYR A 420 19.77 5.83 1.46
CA TYR A 420 21.10 6.43 1.59
C TYR A 420 22.19 5.60 0.91
N VAL A 421 22.25 4.29 1.14
CA VAL A 421 23.30 3.44 0.53
C VAL A 421 23.14 3.26 -0.98
N LYS A 422 21.92 3.44 -1.51
CA LYS A 422 21.63 3.49 -2.94
C LYS A 422 22.00 4.81 -3.61
N GLY A 423 22.56 5.77 -2.87
CA GLY A 423 23.11 7.01 -3.44
C GLY A 423 22.16 8.22 -3.38
N TYR A 424 20.96 8.08 -2.88
CA TYR A 424 20.01 9.18 -2.78
C TYR A 424 20.27 10.06 -1.54
N ARG A 425 20.32 11.38 -1.71
CA ARG A 425 20.79 12.32 -0.68
C ARG A 425 19.91 13.57 -0.54
N ASP A 426 18.83 13.69 -1.32
CA ASP A 426 18.01 14.90 -1.35
C ASP A 426 16.99 14.97 -0.18
N PHE A 427 17.50 14.82 1.05
CA PHE A 427 16.75 14.99 2.31
C PHE A 427 17.72 15.35 3.44
N ASP A 428 17.22 15.78 4.59
CA ASP A 428 18.05 16.06 5.76
C ASP A 428 18.54 14.76 6.40
N VAL A 429 19.70 14.29 5.92
CA VAL A 429 20.33 13.04 6.37
C VAL A 429 20.68 13.07 7.85
N GLN A 430 21.12 14.22 8.39
CA GLN A 430 21.51 14.33 9.80
C GLN A 430 20.30 14.25 10.72
N GLU A 431 19.20 14.89 10.34
CA GLU A 431 17.97 14.80 11.10
C GLU A 431 17.34 13.39 11.02
N ALA A 432 17.36 12.77 9.82
CA ALA A 432 16.92 11.39 9.66
C ALA A 432 17.75 10.42 10.51
N TYR A 433 19.08 10.60 10.55
CA TYR A 433 19.97 9.79 11.38
C TYR A 433 19.64 9.91 12.87
N LYS A 434 19.49 11.15 13.39
CA LYS A 434 19.06 11.39 14.77
C LYS A 434 17.72 10.73 15.08
N ALA A 435 16.77 10.79 14.15
CA ALA A 435 15.47 10.17 14.30
C ALA A 435 15.55 8.62 14.34
N CYS A 436 16.45 8.00 13.56
CA CYS A 436 16.74 6.57 13.64
C CYS A 436 17.30 6.19 15.02
N LEU A 437 18.29 6.93 15.51
CA LEU A 437 18.84 6.70 16.85
C LEU A 437 17.79 6.86 17.96
N ARG A 438 16.96 7.89 17.85
CA ARG A 438 15.85 8.12 18.77
C ARG A 438 14.84 6.97 18.76
N ALA A 439 14.56 6.39 17.59
CA ALA A 439 13.64 5.26 17.47
C ALA A 439 14.19 3.98 18.13
N ALA A 440 15.49 3.78 18.15
CA ALA A 440 16.14 2.58 18.70
C ALA A 440 16.34 2.64 20.23
N GLU A 441 16.36 3.84 20.80
CA GLU A 441 16.51 4.06 22.24
C GLU A 441 15.15 3.99 22.96
N TYR A 442 15.18 3.71 24.28
CA TYR A 442 13.98 3.79 25.12
C TYR A 442 13.95 5.14 25.84
N ASP A 443 13.16 6.04 25.34
CA ASP A 443 12.88 7.32 25.97
C ASP A 443 11.49 7.82 25.53
N THR A 444 10.58 7.97 26.47
CA THR A 444 9.20 8.42 26.21
C THR A 444 9.04 9.93 26.25
N THR A 445 10.11 10.68 26.59
CA THR A 445 10.06 12.15 26.71
C THR A 445 9.77 12.80 25.36
N GLY A 446 8.79 13.70 25.31
CA GLY A 446 8.46 14.48 24.14
C GLY A 446 7.69 13.72 23.03
N ILE A 447 7.27 12.49 23.28
CA ILE A 447 6.36 11.78 22.38
C ILE A 447 4.96 12.38 22.54
N VAL A 448 4.38 12.84 21.44
CA VAL A 448 3.05 13.44 21.40
C VAL A 448 2.01 12.36 21.06
N ALA A 449 1.49 11.70 22.08
CA ALA A 449 0.43 10.72 21.96
C ALA A 449 -0.34 10.66 23.30
N PRO A 450 -1.58 10.13 23.33
CA PRO A 450 -2.28 9.88 24.58
C PRO A 450 -1.50 8.93 25.48
N ASP A 451 -1.54 9.14 26.81
CA ASP A 451 -0.78 8.35 27.79
C ASP A 451 -0.97 6.84 27.64
N TRP A 452 -2.20 6.40 27.34
CA TRP A 452 -2.52 4.99 27.14
C TRP A 452 -1.83 4.38 25.90
N LEU A 453 -1.47 5.20 24.90
CA LEU A 453 -0.85 4.76 23.64
C LEU A 453 0.70 4.74 23.75
N ILE A 454 1.29 5.53 24.63
CA ILE A 454 2.76 5.63 24.81
C ILE A 454 3.44 4.26 24.92
N PRO A 455 2.93 3.28 25.72
CA PRO A 455 3.55 1.96 25.83
C PRO A 455 3.59 1.16 24.53
N TYR A 456 2.70 1.44 23.60
CA TYR A 456 2.63 0.79 22.27
C TYR A 456 3.50 1.53 21.25
N VAL A 457 3.62 2.85 21.34
CA VAL A 457 4.52 3.65 20.50
C VAL A 457 5.98 3.41 20.89
N MET A 458 6.27 3.39 22.19
CA MET A 458 7.60 3.18 22.76
C MET A 458 7.56 1.99 23.74
N PRO A 459 7.51 0.74 23.28
CA PRO A 459 7.44 -0.43 24.15
C PRO A 459 8.72 -0.63 24.95
N LYS A 460 8.58 -1.17 26.16
CA LYS A 460 9.71 -1.48 27.06
C LYS A 460 10.67 -2.51 26.48
N ALA A 461 10.28 -3.21 25.43
CA ALA A 461 11.17 -4.07 24.64
C ALA A 461 12.49 -3.37 24.29
N ARG A 462 12.45 -2.05 23.93
CA ARG A 462 13.65 -1.25 23.66
C ARG A 462 14.53 -1.07 24.91
N TYR A 463 13.91 -0.85 26.07
CA TYR A 463 14.64 -0.79 27.34
C TYR A 463 15.37 -2.11 27.62
N TYR A 464 14.68 -3.24 27.51
CA TYR A 464 15.29 -4.54 27.76
C TYR A 464 16.40 -4.85 26.75
N LYS A 465 16.18 -4.62 25.46
CA LYS A 465 17.22 -4.74 24.45
C LYS A 465 18.47 -3.92 24.81
N ASN A 466 18.30 -2.66 25.17
CA ASN A 466 19.41 -1.75 25.44
C ASN A 466 20.15 -2.05 26.76
N THR A 467 19.50 -2.68 27.74
CA THR A 467 20.06 -2.94 29.06
C THR A 467 20.47 -4.38 29.29
N LEU A 468 19.72 -5.35 28.76
CA LEU A 468 19.97 -6.77 28.93
C LEU A 468 20.61 -7.42 27.70
N GLY A 469 20.52 -6.77 26.54
CA GLY A 469 20.94 -7.33 25.26
C GLY A 469 19.86 -8.23 24.60
N TYR A 470 18.75 -8.50 25.30
CA TYR A 470 17.65 -9.29 24.75
C TYR A 470 16.30 -8.85 25.37
N ILE A 471 15.19 -9.32 24.83
CA ILE A 471 13.82 -8.99 25.24
C ILE A 471 13.20 -10.21 25.94
N PRO A 472 12.97 -10.17 27.28
CA PRO A 472 12.42 -11.29 28.01
C PRO A 472 10.95 -11.54 27.65
N CYS A 473 10.59 -12.79 27.34
CA CYS A 473 9.25 -13.20 26.96
C CYS A 473 8.23 -13.18 28.11
N ASP A 474 8.68 -13.17 29.37
CA ASP A 474 7.85 -12.98 30.56
C ASP A 474 7.59 -11.50 30.90
N ARG A 475 8.14 -10.57 30.12
CA ARG A 475 8.03 -9.12 30.28
C ARG A 475 7.41 -8.42 29.09
N GLU A 476 7.53 -8.99 27.91
CA GLU A 476 7.02 -8.43 26.66
C GLU A 476 6.38 -9.54 25.82
N ASN A 477 5.18 -9.29 25.33
CA ASN A 477 4.59 -10.09 24.25
C ASN A 477 5.32 -9.83 22.93
N GLU A 478 5.19 -10.74 21.98
CA GLU A 478 5.85 -10.68 20.66
C GLU A 478 7.38 -10.54 20.80
N SER A 479 7.94 -11.13 21.85
CA SER A 479 9.33 -10.91 22.27
C SER A 479 10.34 -11.33 21.22
N VAL A 480 10.12 -12.45 20.53
CA VAL A 480 10.97 -12.95 19.45
C VAL A 480 10.82 -12.08 18.20
N ALA A 481 9.59 -11.77 17.80
CA ALA A 481 9.34 -10.91 16.65
C ALA A 481 9.98 -9.54 16.82
N LYS A 482 9.75 -8.88 17.98
CA LYS A 482 10.39 -7.60 18.33
C LYS A 482 11.91 -7.69 18.28
N ALA A 483 12.48 -8.77 18.83
CA ALA A 483 13.93 -8.91 18.91
C ALA A 483 14.57 -9.07 17.53
N LEU A 484 14.00 -9.90 16.66
CA LEU A 484 14.53 -10.13 15.32
C LEU A 484 14.41 -8.89 14.44
N GLU A 485 13.28 -8.20 14.50
CA GLU A 485 13.07 -6.96 13.76
C GLU A 485 13.96 -5.82 14.27
N TYR A 486 14.14 -5.69 15.59
CA TYR A 486 15.05 -4.70 16.17
C TYR A 486 16.51 -5.01 15.80
N ALA A 487 16.92 -6.28 15.75
CA ALA A 487 18.26 -6.66 15.32
C ALA A 487 18.53 -6.23 13.86
N TYR A 488 17.55 -6.40 12.98
CA TYR A 488 17.64 -5.91 11.62
C TYR A 488 17.65 -4.36 11.53
N ASP A 489 16.79 -3.67 12.26
CA ASP A 489 16.78 -2.20 12.29
C ASP A 489 18.08 -1.63 12.87
N ASP A 490 18.62 -2.26 13.93
CA ASP A 490 19.91 -1.90 14.52
C ASP A 490 21.06 -2.13 13.52
N TRP A 491 21.00 -3.21 12.74
CA TRP A 491 21.94 -3.41 11.63
C TRP A 491 21.85 -2.27 10.60
N CYS A 492 20.65 -1.83 10.23
CA CYS A 492 20.46 -0.68 9.34
C CYS A 492 21.09 0.58 9.91
N ILE A 493 20.88 0.86 11.21
CA ILE A 493 21.51 2.01 11.89
C ILE A 493 23.04 1.88 11.86
N SER A 494 23.60 0.69 12.11
CA SER A 494 25.03 0.44 12.04
C SER A 494 25.60 0.74 10.64
N VAL A 495 24.92 0.32 9.57
CA VAL A 495 25.30 0.60 8.18
C VAL A 495 25.24 2.10 7.87
N LEU A 496 24.20 2.79 8.34
CA LEU A 496 24.09 4.25 8.14
C LEU A 496 25.18 5.00 8.90
N ALA A 497 25.45 4.60 10.16
CA ALA A 497 26.52 5.18 10.99
C ALA A 497 27.90 5.02 10.33
N ASP A 498 28.21 3.82 9.82
CA ASP A 498 29.45 3.56 9.06
C ASP A 498 29.57 4.47 7.84
N SER A 499 28.47 4.60 7.10
CA SER A 499 28.41 5.47 5.90
C SER A 499 28.60 6.96 6.22
N LEU A 500 28.28 7.36 7.46
CA LEU A 500 28.43 8.74 7.97
C LEU A 500 29.74 8.95 8.74
N GLY A 501 30.54 7.90 8.95
CA GLY A 501 31.81 7.95 9.66
C GLY A 501 31.70 7.94 11.20
N ASP A 502 30.54 7.59 11.75
CA ASP A 502 30.29 7.46 13.20
C ASP A 502 30.64 6.03 13.66
N THR A 503 31.91 5.81 13.96
CA THR A 503 32.45 4.49 14.33
C THR A 503 31.89 3.98 15.65
N GLU A 504 31.66 4.86 16.66
CA GLU A 504 31.17 4.46 17.97
C GLU A 504 29.73 3.93 17.86
N THR A 505 28.86 4.64 17.16
CA THR A 505 27.48 4.23 16.91
C THR A 505 27.45 2.96 16.06
N LYS A 506 28.28 2.87 15.01
CA LYS A 506 28.39 1.65 14.19
C LYS A 506 28.67 0.43 15.06
N GLU A 507 29.70 0.47 15.89
CA GLU A 507 30.09 -0.66 16.74
C GLU A 507 29.02 -1.02 17.78
N LYS A 508 28.35 -0.01 18.36
CA LYS A 508 27.26 -0.22 19.31
C LYS A 508 26.11 -0.99 18.66
N TYR A 509 25.64 -0.52 17.50
CA TYR A 509 24.46 -1.10 16.84
C TYR A 509 24.78 -2.39 16.09
N ALA A 510 26.01 -2.61 15.64
CA ALA A 510 26.45 -3.91 15.11
C ALA A 510 26.31 -5.02 16.17
N ARG A 511 26.67 -4.74 17.44
CA ARG A 511 26.48 -5.72 18.53
C ARG A 511 24.99 -6.01 18.81
N PHE A 512 24.10 -5.03 18.67
CA PHE A 512 22.66 -5.26 18.81
C PHE A 512 22.09 -6.04 17.62
N ALA A 513 22.67 -5.87 16.43
CA ALA A 513 22.29 -6.64 15.23
C ALA A 513 22.55 -8.15 15.40
N ASP A 514 23.55 -8.54 16.19
CA ASP A 514 23.85 -9.95 16.48
C ASP A 514 22.94 -10.57 17.56
N ALA A 515 22.02 -9.78 18.17
CA ALA A 515 21.17 -10.24 19.26
C ALA A 515 20.21 -11.38 18.87
N TYR A 516 19.95 -11.61 17.57
CA TYR A 516 19.15 -12.74 17.10
C TYR A 516 19.71 -14.09 17.53
N GLU A 517 21.06 -14.19 17.76
CA GLU A 517 21.73 -15.42 18.21
C GLU A 517 21.22 -15.91 19.58
N PHE A 518 20.80 -15.01 20.48
CA PHE A 518 20.26 -15.37 21.79
C PHE A 518 18.97 -16.17 21.71
N TYR A 519 18.19 -16.00 20.64
CA TYR A 519 16.87 -16.61 20.49
C TYR A 519 16.90 -17.96 19.77
N PHE A 520 18.05 -18.33 19.17
CA PHE A 520 18.15 -19.60 18.49
C PHE A 520 18.33 -20.77 19.45
N ASP A 521 17.34 -21.65 19.53
CA ASP A 521 17.42 -22.89 20.29
C ASP A 521 18.02 -24.02 19.44
N PRO A 522 19.26 -24.48 19.69
CA PRO A 522 19.90 -25.51 18.91
C PRO A 522 19.21 -26.88 19.03
N ALA A 523 18.45 -27.14 20.10
CA ALA A 523 17.75 -28.39 20.30
C ALA A 523 16.54 -28.52 19.38
N THR A 524 15.78 -27.43 19.16
CA THR A 524 14.58 -27.40 18.33
C THR A 524 14.85 -26.83 16.94
N ARG A 525 15.93 -26.06 16.77
CA ARG A 525 16.28 -25.28 15.59
C ARG A 525 15.22 -24.26 15.21
N PHE A 526 14.68 -23.57 16.21
CA PHE A 526 13.75 -22.46 16.07
C PHE A 526 14.23 -21.26 16.87
N MET A 527 13.81 -20.08 16.47
CA MET A 527 13.86 -18.89 17.30
C MET A 527 12.77 -18.99 18.37
N ARG A 528 13.14 -18.90 19.66
CA ARG A 528 12.25 -19.09 20.81
C ARG A 528 12.38 -17.97 21.82
N GLY A 529 11.31 -17.72 22.58
CA GLY A 529 11.32 -16.77 23.68
C GLY A 529 12.17 -17.25 24.85
N LEU A 530 13.01 -16.34 25.35
CA LEU A 530 13.76 -16.47 26.60
C LEU A 530 13.11 -15.62 27.69
N ASP A 531 12.95 -16.17 28.88
CA ASP A 531 12.45 -15.41 30.04
C ASP A 531 13.55 -14.55 30.68
N SER A 532 13.19 -13.77 31.71
CA SER A 532 14.13 -12.89 32.42
C SER A 532 15.26 -13.61 33.22
N LYS A 533 15.22 -14.95 33.24
CA LYS A 533 16.30 -15.80 33.82
C LYS A 533 17.17 -16.44 32.76
N GLY A 534 16.85 -16.24 31.47
CA GLY A 534 17.51 -16.86 30.35
C GLY A 534 17.08 -18.29 30.07
N GLU A 535 15.89 -18.68 30.57
CA GLU A 535 15.29 -20.01 30.32
C GLU A 535 14.32 -19.95 29.15
N TRP A 536 14.29 -21.03 28.33
CA TRP A 536 13.36 -21.12 27.21
C TRP A 536 11.90 -21.18 27.69
N ARG A 537 11.02 -20.40 27.08
CA ARG A 537 9.57 -20.50 27.31
C ARG A 537 9.09 -21.92 27.07
N THR A 538 8.34 -22.48 28.06
CA THR A 538 7.73 -23.82 27.97
C THR A 538 6.26 -23.75 28.39
N PRO A 539 5.36 -24.56 27.79
CA PRO A 539 5.61 -25.51 26.67
C PRO A 539 5.94 -24.79 25.35
N PHE A 540 6.58 -25.46 24.42
CA PHE A 540 6.90 -24.93 23.09
C PHE A 540 6.22 -25.75 21.99
N ASN A 541 5.44 -25.08 21.14
CA ASN A 541 4.86 -25.64 19.94
C ASN A 541 5.15 -24.71 18.76
N PRO A 542 5.95 -25.16 17.75
CA PRO A 542 6.36 -24.26 16.67
C PRO A 542 5.24 -23.86 15.68
N ARG A 543 4.05 -24.47 15.79
CA ARG A 543 2.85 -24.13 14.99
C ARG A 543 1.81 -23.31 15.77
N SER A 544 2.10 -23.02 17.04
CA SER A 544 1.20 -22.27 17.87
C SER A 544 1.25 -20.78 17.51
N SER A 545 0.07 -20.18 17.34
CA SER A 545 -0.13 -18.73 17.25
C SER A 545 -1.20 -18.32 18.24
N ASN A 546 -0.92 -17.30 19.05
CA ASN A 546 -1.86 -16.71 19.96
C ASN A 546 -1.76 -15.19 19.83
N HIS A 547 -2.46 -14.66 18.84
CA HIS A 547 -2.34 -13.30 18.34
C HIS A 547 -2.13 -12.26 19.45
N ARG A 548 -0.99 -11.56 19.41
CA ARG A 548 -0.49 -10.55 20.33
C ARG A 548 -0.24 -11.02 21.79
N ASN A 549 -0.39 -12.32 22.09
CA ASN A 549 -0.23 -12.89 23.44
C ASN A 549 0.83 -13.98 23.53
N ASP A 550 1.64 -14.16 22.50
CA ASP A 550 2.80 -15.07 22.48
C ASP A 550 4.10 -14.35 22.10
N ASP A 551 5.09 -15.10 21.62
CA ASP A 551 6.41 -14.57 21.27
C ASP A 551 6.50 -14.04 19.83
N TYR A 552 5.47 -14.26 19.00
CA TYR A 552 5.49 -13.98 17.56
C TYR A 552 4.39 -12.99 17.18
N CYS A 553 4.71 -12.07 16.29
CA CYS A 553 3.75 -11.13 15.72
C CYS A 553 3.14 -11.77 14.48
N GLU A 554 1.82 -11.95 14.46
CA GLU A 554 1.06 -12.46 13.30
C GLU A 554 1.73 -13.66 12.61
N GLY A 555 2.23 -14.60 13.40
CA GLY A 555 3.00 -15.72 12.89
C GLY A 555 3.23 -16.79 13.93
N THR A 556 4.06 -17.76 13.58
CA THR A 556 4.53 -18.86 14.43
C THR A 556 6.05 -18.93 14.40
N ALA A 557 6.65 -19.83 15.18
CA ALA A 557 8.09 -20.06 15.12
C ALA A 557 8.57 -20.47 13.72
N TRP A 558 7.69 -21.11 12.92
CA TRP A 558 8.04 -21.52 11.55
C TRP A 558 8.31 -20.33 10.63
N GLN A 559 7.53 -19.25 10.68
CA GLN A 559 7.74 -18.08 9.86
C GLN A 559 8.90 -17.23 10.41
N TRP A 560 8.90 -16.98 11.73
CA TRP A 560 9.83 -16.03 12.34
C TRP A 560 11.28 -16.51 12.44
N THR A 561 11.53 -17.83 12.45
CA THR A 561 12.90 -18.37 12.49
C THR A 561 13.79 -17.86 11.34
N TRP A 562 13.22 -17.43 10.23
CA TRP A 562 13.95 -17.00 9.05
C TRP A 562 14.19 -15.49 8.97
N PHE A 563 13.64 -14.71 9.90
CA PHE A 563 13.77 -13.26 9.86
C PHE A 563 15.14 -12.79 10.40
N VAL A 564 16.20 -13.12 9.65
CA VAL A 564 17.59 -12.65 9.83
C VAL A 564 18.14 -12.25 8.45
N PRO A 565 17.50 -11.31 7.72
CA PRO A 565 17.89 -10.97 6.35
C PRO A 565 19.27 -10.30 6.27
N HIS A 566 19.69 -9.66 7.33
CA HIS A 566 20.98 -8.95 7.43
C HIS A 566 22.16 -9.89 7.61
N ASP A 567 21.97 -11.10 8.17
CA ASP A 567 23.03 -12.08 8.40
C ASP A 567 22.60 -13.52 8.14
N ILE A 568 22.22 -13.83 6.89
CA ILE A 568 21.88 -15.19 6.48
C ILE A 568 23.05 -16.18 6.72
N PRO A 569 24.32 -15.83 6.44
CA PRO A 569 25.44 -16.72 6.77
C PRO A 569 25.56 -17.06 8.26
N GLY A 570 25.32 -16.11 9.15
CA GLY A 570 25.28 -16.34 10.61
C GLY A 570 24.17 -17.32 10.98
N LEU A 571 22.96 -17.16 10.43
CA LEU A 571 21.84 -18.08 10.63
C LEU A 571 22.18 -19.50 10.09
N VAL A 572 22.85 -19.62 8.95
CA VAL A 572 23.33 -20.91 8.40
C VAL A 572 24.29 -21.58 9.38
N ASN A 573 25.22 -20.82 9.95
CA ASN A 573 26.17 -21.31 10.93
C ASN A 573 25.48 -21.80 12.22
N LEU A 574 24.53 -21.03 12.74
CA LEU A 574 23.74 -21.41 13.92
C LEU A 574 22.96 -22.73 13.71
N MET A 575 22.43 -22.94 12.51
CA MET A 575 21.71 -24.17 12.14
C MET A 575 22.62 -25.39 11.92
N GLY A 576 23.94 -25.21 11.92
CA GLY A 576 24.94 -26.29 11.75
C GLY A 576 25.41 -26.47 10.33
N GLY A 577 25.34 -25.43 9.49
CA GLY A 577 25.85 -25.38 8.13
C GLY A 577 24.79 -25.53 7.04
N GLU A 578 25.21 -25.42 5.78
CA GLU A 578 24.33 -25.33 4.60
C GLU A 578 23.30 -26.50 4.51
N ASP A 579 23.75 -27.75 4.69
CA ASP A 579 22.84 -28.91 4.54
C ASP A 579 21.77 -28.97 5.64
N ALA A 580 22.14 -28.61 6.87
CA ALA A 580 21.19 -28.52 7.99
C ALA A 580 20.19 -27.38 7.82
N PHE A 581 20.67 -26.23 7.32
CA PHE A 581 19.84 -25.08 6.96
C PHE A 581 18.85 -25.43 5.84
N VAL A 582 19.34 -26.02 4.72
CA VAL A 582 18.48 -26.44 3.59
C VAL A 582 17.44 -27.45 4.04
N GLY A 583 17.82 -28.49 4.83
CA GLY A 583 16.87 -29.46 5.34
C GLY A 583 15.76 -28.86 6.23
N LYS A 584 16.11 -27.84 7.04
CA LYS A 584 15.13 -27.12 7.84
C LYS A 584 14.25 -26.22 6.98
N LEU A 585 14.84 -25.52 5.98
CA LEU A 585 14.12 -24.65 5.06
C LEU A 585 13.17 -25.43 4.14
N ASP A 586 13.59 -26.62 3.63
CA ASP A 586 12.70 -27.51 2.88
C ASP A 586 11.52 -28.00 3.75
N SER A 587 11.75 -28.21 5.04
CA SER A 587 10.70 -28.59 5.97
C SER A 587 9.62 -27.53 6.10
N LEU A 588 9.97 -26.24 6.06
CA LEU A 588 9.00 -25.14 6.10
C LEU A 588 7.92 -25.28 5.01
N PHE A 589 8.32 -25.67 3.80
CA PHE A 589 7.42 -25.78 2.64
C PHE A 589 6.70 -27.14 2.53
N THR A 590 7.05 -28.13 3.37
CA THR A 590 6.55 -29.51 3.24
C THR A 590 5.79 -30.03 4.45
N VAL A 591 5.91 -29.39 5.62
CA VAL A 591 5.13 -29.78 6.81
C VAL A 591 3.65 -29.39 6.65
N SER A 592 2.80 -29.96 7.51
CA SER A 592 1.36 -29.62 7.52
C SER A 592 1.14 -28.12 7.68
N SER A 593 0.21 -27.57 6.90
CA SER A 593 -0.24 -26.16 6.99
C SER A 593 -1.17 -25.92 8.19
N GLN A 594 -1.49 -26.92 8.99
CA GLN A 594 -2.35 -26.76 10.16
C GLN A 594 -1.68 -25.87 11.19
N LEU A 595 -2.37 -24.79 11.57
CA LEU A 595 -2.02 -23.93 12.69
C LEU A 595 -2.61 -24.48 13.98
N GLU A 596 -1.98 -24.17 15.11
CA GLU A 596 -2.41 -24.54 16.44
C GLU A 596 -2.38 -23.29 17.33
N GLY A 597 -3.12 -23.32 18.45
CA GLY A 597 -3.21 -22.20 19.38
C GLY A 597 -4.65 -21.80 19.69
N GLU A 598 -4.84 -21.00 20.73
CA GLU A 598 -6.18 -20.60 21.21
C GLU A 598 -6.76 -19.42 20.39
N ALA A 599 -5.90 -18.59 19.81
CA ALA A 599 -6.28 -17.41 19.02
C ALA A 599 -5.29 -17.22 17.88
N THR A 600 -5.38 -18.07 16.85
CA THR A 600 -4.52 -17.97 15.66
C THR A 600 -4.76 -16.62 14.95
N SER A 601 -3.69 -15.97 14.50
CA SER A 601 -3.81 -14.73 13.72
C SER A 601 -4.50 -15.00 12.39
N ALA A 602 -5.46 -14.16 12.04
CA ALA A 602 -6.16 -14.20 10.75
C ALA A 602 -5.21 -13.91 9.57
N ASP A 603 -4.11 -13.21 9.84
CA ASP A 603 -3.11 -12.80 8.83
C ASP A 603 -2.24 -13.96 8.33
N ILE A 604 -2.21 -15.11 9.03
CA ILE A 604 -1.45 -16.29 8.60
C ILE A 604 -2.20 -17.02 7.49
N THR A 605 -2.08 -16.52 6.27
CA THR A 605 -2.80 -16.99 5.07
C THR A 605 -1.84 -17.37 3.94
N GLY A 606 -2.35 -17.90 2.83
CA GLY A 606 -1.53 -18.26 1.66
C GLY A 606 -0.48 -19.33 1.97
N LEU A 607 -0.81 -20.32 2.80
CA LEU A 607 0.13 -21.30 3.34
C LEU A 607 0.59 -22.31 2.28
N ILE A 608 1.93 -22.47 2.19
CA ILE A 608 2.62 -23.57 1.51
C ILE A 608 3.45 -24.29 2.59
N GLY A 609 2.98 -25.39 3.11
CA GLY A 609 3.47 -25.92 4.38
C GLY A 609 3.23 -24.90 5.51
N GLN A 610 4.28 -24.45 6.16
CA GLN A 610 4.23 -23.37 7.15
C GLN A 610 4.80 -22.03 6.61
N TYR A 611 5.12 -21.94 5.33
CA TYR A 611 5.39 -20.67 4.67
C TYR A 611 4.08 -19.93 4.46
N ALA A 612 3.90 -18.79 5.10
CA ALA A 612 2.70 -17.96 5.00
C ALA A 612 2.94 -16.83 4.01
N HIS A 613 2.46 -16.98 2.76
CA HIS A 613 2.65 -15.96 1.74
C HIS A 613 1.83 -14.70 2.02
N GLY A 614 0.66 -14.88 2.60
CA GLY A 614 -0.27 -13.78 2.91
C GLY A 614 0.19 -12.86 4.03
N ASN A 615 1.38 -13.11 4.65
CA ASN A 615 1.94 -12.19 5.64
C ASN A 615 3.42 -11.91 5.38
N GLU A 616 3.84 -10.68 5.54
CA GLU A 616 5.07 -10.06 5.07
C GLU A 616 6.36 -10.66 5.65
N PRO A 617 6.45 -11.12 6.92
CA PRO A 617 7.66 -11.72 7.45
C PRO A 617 8.19 -12.89 6.62
N SER A 618 7.34 -13.53 5.80
CA SER A 618 7.71 -14.66 4.95
C SER A 618 8.29 -14.25 3.58
N HIS A 619 8.12 -13.01 3.13
CA HIS A 619 8.33 -12.61 1.73
C HIS A 619 9.75 -12.85 1.19
N HIS A 620 10.78 -12.74 2.01
CA HIS A 620 12.19 -12.93 1.61
C HIS A 620 12.63 -14.41 1.60
N ILE A 621 11.89 -15.31 2.27
CA ILE A 621 12.34 -16.68 2.57
C ILE A 621 12.61 -17.49 1.31
N THR A 622 11.79 -17.34 0.25
CA THR A 622 11.97 -18.07 -1.01
C THR A 622 13.31 -17.81 -1.68
N HIS A 623 13.95 -16.67 -1.39
CA HIS A 623 15.26 -16.28 -1.94
C HIS A 623 16.46 -16.75 -1.11
N MET A 624 16.23 -17.29 0.09
CA MET A 624 17.34 -17.72 0.98
C MET A 624 18.17 -18.87 0.39
N TYR A 625 17.60 -19.66 -0.49
CA TYR A 625 18.32 -20.74 -1.17
C TYR A 625 19.46 -20.26 -2.07
N ASN A 626 19.41 -19.02 -2.57
CA ASN A 626 20.51 -18.41 -3.32
C ASN A 626 21.79 -18.24 -2.47
N TYR A 627 21.63 -18.09 -1.16
CA TYR A 627 22.76 -17.91 -0.22
C TYR A 627 23.42 -19.23 0.20
N VAL A 628 22.80 -20.38 -0.16
CA VAL A 628 23.28 -21.73 0.20
C VAL A 628 23.46 -22.62 -1.02
N ASN A 629 23.82 -22.05 -2.15
CA ASN A 629 24.16 -22.77 -3.39
C ASN A 629 23.03 -23.67 -3.95
N ARG A 630 21.76 -23.24 -3.78
CA ARG A 630 20.57 -23.95 -4.29
C ARG A 630 19.66 -23.02 -5.10
N PRO A 631 20.17 -22.23 -6.10
CA PRO A 631 19.38 -21.24 -6.80
C PRO A 631 18.14 -21.80 -7.52
N TRP A 632 18.20 -23.05 -7.97
CA TRP A 632 17.04 -23.70 -8.58
C TRP A 632 15.84 -23.84 -7.62
N ARG A 633 16.09 -23.97 -6.31
CA ARG A 633 15.00 -24.01 -5.32
C ARG A 633 14.32 -22.65 -5.17
N THR A 634 15.08 -21.54 -5.18
CA THR A 634 14.52 -20.21 -5.27
C THR A 634 13.61 -20.07 -6.50
N GLN A 635 14.07 -20.55 -7.67
CA GLN A 635 13.30 -20.46 -8.92
C GLN A 635 12.01 -21.28 -8.84
N GLU A 636 12.03 -22.49 -8.29
CA GLU A 636 10.85 -23.34 -8.08
C GLU A 636 9.81 -22.70 -7.15
N LEU A 637 10.26 -22.16 -6.02
CA LEU A 637 9.38 -21.60 -5.01
C LEU A 637 8.80 -20.25 -5.44
N VAL A 638 9.62 -19.40 -6.09
CA VAL A 638 9.14 -18.14 -6.68
C VAL A 638 8.10 -18.44 -7.77
N ASP A 639 8.36 -19.41 -8.67
CA ASP A 639 7.40 -19.85 -9.68
C ASP A 639 6.09 -20.33 -9.03
N SER A 640 6.19 -21.18 -8.00
CA SER A 640 5.01 -21.67 -7.27
C SER A 640 4.20 -20.56 -6.64
N VAL A 641 4.84 -19.58 -6.03
CA VAL A 641 4.16 -18.44 -5.40
C VAL A 641 3.49 -17.56 -6.47
N LEU A 642 4.20 -17.22 -7.56
CA LEU A 642 3.67 -16.36 -8.60
C LEU A 642 2.43 -16.93 -9.30
N TYR A 643 2.35 -18.27 -9.44
CA TYR A 643 1.22 -18.93 -10.10
C TYR A 643 0.09 -19.38 -9.16
N ASN A 644 0.35 -19.50 -7.85
CA ASN A 644 -0.63 -20.11 -6.94
C ASN A 644 -1.10 -19.16 -5.82
N GLN A 645 -0.57 -17.94 -5.75
CA GLN A 645 -0.93 -16.97 -4.71
C GLN A 645 -1.46 -15.64 -5.28
N TYR A 646 -1.51 -15.50 -6.63
CA TYR A 646 -2.01 -14.33 -7.33
C TYR A 646 -2.87 -14.74 -8.51
N PHE A 647 -4.10 -14.20 -8.60
CA PHE A 647 -5.06 -14.55 -9.64
C PHE A 647 -5.76 -13.29 -10.17
N ASN A 648 -6.20 -13.34 -11.45
CA ASN A 648 -7.05 -12.31 -12.02
C ASN A 648 -8.52 -12.54 -11.60
N ALA A 649 -8.80 -12.41 -10.31
CA ALA A 649 -10.11 -12.64 -9.71
C ALA A 649 -10.26 -11.77 -8.44
N PRO A 650 -11.49 -11.52 -7.95
CA PRO A 650 -11.70 -10.75 -6.73
C PRO A 650 -10.98 -11.30 -5.50
N ASP A 651 -10.90 -12.62 -5.35
CA ASP A 651 -10.12 -13.32 -4.31
C ASP A 651 -8.66 -13.57 -4.71
N GLY A 652 -8.14 -12.78 -5.66
CA GLY A 652 -6.84 -12.99 -6.31
C GLY A 652 -5.62 -12.63 -5.48
N LEU A 653 -5.76 -12.26 -4.21
CA LEU A 653 -4.68 -12.04 -3.25
C LEU A 653 -4.84 -12.99 -2.06
N SER A 654 -3.78 -13.65 -1.67
CA SER A 654 -3.82 -14.68 -0.62
C SER A 654 -3.78 -14.13 0.81
N GLY A 655 -3.65 -12.84 1.00
CA GLY A 655 -3.63 -12.11 2.26
C GLY A 655 -3.78 -10.62 2.05
N ASN A 656 -3.63 -9.84 3.12
CA ASN A 656 -3.68 -8.39 3.10
C ASN A 656 -2.79 -7.84 1.98
N GLU A 657 -3.27 -6.86 1.24
CA GLU A 657 -2.46 -6.19 0.21
C GLU A 657 -1.40 -5.27 0.86
N ASP A 658 -1.73 -4.72 2.03
CA ASP A 658 -0.90 -3.91 2.93
C ASP A 658 -0.19 -2.75 2.25
N CYS A 659 -1.03 -1.81 1.78
CA CYS A 659 -0.60 -0.52 1.27
C CYS A 659 0.46 -0.61 0.15
N GLY A 660 0.34 -1.61 -0.72
CA GLY A 660 1.23 -1.82 -1.86
C GLY A 660 2.33 -2.86 -1.66
N GLN A 661 2.48 -3.44 -0.46
CA GLN A 661 3.59 -4.36 -0.18
C GLN A 661 3.44 -5.71 -0.89
N MET A 662 2.26 -6.35 -0.80
CA MET A 662 2.00 -7.63 -1.46
C MET A 662 2.16 -7.50 -2.99
N SER A 663 1.67 -6.40 -3.53
CA SER A 663 1.78 -6.05 -4.95
C SER A 663 3.22 -5.76 -5.37
N ALA A 664 3.98 -4.99 -4.60
CA ALA A 664 5.38 -4.68 -4.89
C ALA A 664 6.26 -5.95 -4.86
N ARG A 665 5.97 -6.86 -3.93
CA ARG A 665 6.63 -8.17 -3.92
C ARG A 665 6.36 -8.96 -5.21
N TYR A 666 5.10 -8.99 -5.68
CA TYR A 666 4.76 -9.63 -6.95
C TYR A 666 5.50 -8.97 -8.12
N ILE A 667 5.50 -7.62 -8.21
CA ILE A 667 6.17 -6.87 -9.27
C ILE A 667 7.64 -7.24 -9.34
N LEU A 668 8.38 -7.15 -8.24
CA LEU A 668 9.82 -7.45 -8.20
C LEU A 668 10.10 -8.90 -8.61
N ASN A 669 9.37 -9.87 -8.03
CA ASN A 669 9.57 -11.28 -8.33
C ASN A 669 9.18 -11.66 -9.77
N SER A 670 8.10 -11.11 -10.31
CA SER A 670 7.68 -11.36 -11.68
C SER A 670 8.66 -10.78 -12.72
N MET A 671 9.38 -9.71 -12.37
CA MET A 671 10.51 -9.19 -13.15
C MET A 671 11.75 -10.09 -13.06
N GLY A 672 11.83 -11.00 -12.08
CA GLY A 672 12.90 -11.97 -11.91
C GLY A 672 13.93 -11.64 -10.83
N PHE A 673 13.67 -10.71 -9.91
CA PHE A 673 14.58 -10.40 -8.80
C PHE A 673 13.84 -9.89 -7.55
N TYR A 674 14.53 -9.88 -6.42
CA TYR A 674 14.00 -9.39 -5.14
C TYR A 674 15.13 -8.86 -4.24
N GLN A 675 14.89 -7.81 -3.47
CA GLN A 675 15.82 -7.31 -2.46
C GLN A 675 15.57 -8.00 -1.12
N VAL A 676 16.37 -9.00 -0.78
CA VAL A 676 16.19 -9.79 0.45
C VAL A 676 16.44 -8.97 1.72
N CYS A 677 17.36 -8.02 1.65
CA CYS A 677 17.78 -7.20 2.79
C CYS A 677 17.87 -5.72 2.36
N PRO A 678 16.80 -4.91 2.50
CA PRO A 678 16.92 -3.47 2.34
C PRO A 678 18.04 -2.91 3.23
N GLY A 679 18.81 -1.92 2.73
CA GLY A 679 20.06 -1.50 3.33
C GLY A 679 21.31 -2.19 2.75
N LYS A 680 21.16 -3.33 2.05
CA LYS A 680 22.13 -3.90 1.12
C LYS A 680 21.66 -3.64 -0.30
N PRO A 681 22.36 -2.82 -1.11
CA PRO A 681 21.92 -2.48 -2.47
C PRO A 681 22.18 -3.63 -3.46
N VAL A 682 21.69 -4.83 -3.14
CA VAL A 682 21.87 -6.08 -3.88
C VAL A 682 20.55 -6.77 -4.07
N TYR A 683 20.29 -7.24 -5.28
CA TYR A 683 19.11 -8.00 -5.66
C TYR A 683 19.45 -9.47 -5.87
N SER A 684 18.61 -10.35 -5.35
CA SER A 684 18.66 -11.80 -5.54
C SER A 684 17.84 -12.18 -6.77
N ILE A 685 18.42 -12.91 -7.71
CA ILE A 685 17.78 -13.32 -8.96
C ILE A 685 16.90 -14.54 -8.67
N GLY A 686 15.62 -14.44 -9.05
CA GLY A 686 14.63 -15.50 -8.98
C GLY A 686 14.17 -15.95 -10.38
N ARG A 687 12.92 -16.40 -10.49
CA ARG A 687 12.31 -16.85 -11.74
C ARG A 687 11.59 -15.69 -12.42
N PRO A 688 12.06 -15.17 -13.58
CA PRO A 688 11.35 -14.15 -14.34
C PRO A 688 10.08 -14.71 -14.98
N LEU A 689 8.97 -13.97 -14.92
CA LEU A 689 7.69 -14.43 -15.44
C LEU A 689 7.49 -14.08 -16.93
N PHE A 690 7.96 -12.91 -17.36
CA PHE A 690 7.67 -12.30 -18.65
C PHE A 690 8.73 -12.56 -19.70
N GLU A 691 8.36 -12.46 -21.00
CA GLU A 691 9.30 -12.56 -22.12
C GLU A 691 10.28 -11.36 -22.16
N GLU A 692 9.76 -10.18 -21.87
CA GLU A 692 10.55 -8.96 -21.76
C GLU A 692 9.93 -8.03 -20.71
N VAL A 693 10.78 -7.41 -19.91
CA VAL A 693 10.44 -6.32 -18.99
C VAL A 693 11.30 -5.12 -19.32
N THR A 694 10.69 -3.97 -19.54
CA THR A 694 11.39 -2.69 -19.70
C THR A 694 11.09 -1.82 -18.49
N ILE A 695 12.11 -1.52 -17.70
CA ILE A 695 12.03 -0.58 -16.57
C ILE A 695 12.47 0.79 -17.08
N ASN A 696 11.55 1.75 -17.08
CA ASN A 696 11.82 3.13 -17.43
C ASN A 696 12.39 3.86 -16.20
N LEU A 697 13.68 4.06 -16.20
CA LEU A 697 14.44 4.70 -15.12
C LEU A 697 14.38 6.23 -15.23
N PRO A 698 14.69 6.97 -14.15
CA PRO A 698 14.97 8.41 -14.23
C PRO A 698 16.00 8.74 -15.31
N ASP A 699 16.03 10.00 -15.76
CA ASP A 699 16.93 10.50 -16.79
C ASP A 699 16.81 9.83 -18.18
N ARG A 700 15.61 9.26 -18.48
CA ARG A 700 15.31 8.56 -19.75
C ARG A 700 16.20 7.36 -20.04
N LYS A 701 16.77 6.76 -19.01
CA LYS A 701 17.45 5.48 -19.10
C LYS A 701 16.45 4.33 -19.10
N THR A 702 16.86 3.18 -19.56
CA THR A 702 16.07 1.95 -19.47
C THR A 702 16.94 0.80 -19.01
N PHE A 703 16.35 -0.11 -18.23
CA PHE A 703 16.91 -1.41 -17.95
C PHE A 703 15.95 -2.48 -18.48
N VAL A 704 16.46 -3.34 -19.36
CA VAL A 704 15.63 -4.32 -20.07
C VAL A 704 16.03 -5.72 -19.65
N ILE A 705 15.08 -6.50 -19.15
CA ILE A 705 15.25 -7.92 -18.84
C ILE A 705 14.57 -8.70 -19.97
N ARG A 706 15.35 -9.58 -20.66
CA ARG A 706 14.85 -10.48 -21.71
C ARG A 706 15.03 -11.91 -21.31
N THR A 707 14.01 -12.72 -21.51
CA THR A 707 14.07 -14.15 -21.25
C THR A 707 14.01 -14.92 -22.58
N HIS A 708 14.86 -15.93 -22.69
CA HIS A 708 14.88 -16.86 -23.82
C HIS A 708 14.38 -18.23 -23.34
N ASN A 709 13.55 -18.88 -24.16
CA ASN A 709 12.93 -20.18 -23.85
C ASN A 709 12.04 -20.18 -22.57
N ASN A 710 11.52 -19.04 -22.13
CA ASN A 710 10.70 -18.94 -20.93
C ASN A 710 9.32 -19.60 -21.18
N SER A 711 8.89 -20.45 -20.27
CA SER A 711 7.58 -21.09 -20.28
C SER A 711 7.22 -21.64 -18.89
N LYS A 712 5.99 -22.14 -18.70
CA LYS A 712 5.59 -22.84 -17.46
C LYS A 712 6.44 -24.07 -17.14
N THR A 713 7.05 -24.70 -18.14
CA THR A 713 7.95 -25.85 -17.95
C THR A 713 9.41 -25.44 -17.83
N ASN A 714 9.84 -24.40 -18.56
CA ASN A 714 11.21 -23.92 -18.53
C ASN A 714 11.33 -22.81 -17.47
N LYS A 715 11.44 -23.22 -16.23
CA LYS A 715 11.46 -22.32 -15.07
C LYS A 715 12.82 -22.15 -14.40
N TYR A 716 13.80 -22.94 -14.83
CA TYR A 716 15.15 -22.87 -14.28
C TYR A 716 16.03 -22.01 -15.16
N ILE A 717 16.96 -21.30 -14.54
CA ILE A 717 17.92 -20.45 -15.25
C ILE A 717 19.09 -21.29 -15.70
N GLU A 718 19.42 -21.25 -16.99
CA GLU A 718 20.58 -21.88 -17.59
C GLU A 718 21.78 -20.93 -17.61
N SER A 719 21.56 -19.66 -17.95
CA SER A 719 22.61 -18.63 -18.00
C SER A 719 22.02 -17.24 -17.87
N VAL A 720 22.83 -16.31 -17.39
CA VAL A 720 22.51 -14.87 -17.33
C VAL A 720 23.66 -14.08 -17.92
N LEU A 721 23.33 -13.12 -18.79
CA LEU A 721 24.25 -12.09 -19.28
C LEU A 721 23.79 -10.72 -18.77
N LEU A 722 24.65 -10.02 -18.05
CA LEU A 722 24.41 -8.64 -17.63
C LEU A 722 25.26 -7.71 -18.49
N ASN A 723 24.60 -6.88 -19.31
CA ASN A 723 25.28 -6.01 -20.28
C ASN A 723 26.26 -6.78 -21.19
N GLY A 724 25.86 -7.96 -21.66
CA GLY A 724 26.61 -8.83 -22.54
C GLY A 724 27.75 -9.62 -21.86
N LYS A 725 27.91 -9.54 -20.52
CA LYS A 725 28.91 -10.27 -19.75
C LYS A 725 28.23 -11.38 -18.94
N PRO A 726 28.81 -12.59 -18.85
CA PRO A 726 28.29 -13.65 -17.99
C PRO A 726 28.18 -13.19 -16.54
N LEU A 727 27.04 -13.50 -15.94
CA LEU A 727 26.77 -13.34 -14.51
C LEU A 727 26.54 -14.73 -13.91
N ASP A 728 27.57 -15.28 -13.26
CA ASP A 728 27.58 -16.65 -12.76
C ASP A 728 27.13 -16.78 -11.29
N VAL A 729 26.73 -15.65 -10.67
CA VAL A 729 26.19 -15.59 -9.31
C VAL A 729 24.71 -15.14 -9.35
N PRO A 730 23.86 -15.60 -8.41
CA PRO A 730 22.46 -15.25 -8.43
C PRO A 730 22.18 -13.88 -7.79
N PHE A 731 23.09 -12.90 -7.98
CA PHE A 731 23.01 -11.57 -7.40
C PHE A 731 23.52 -10.51 -8.36
N PHE A 732 22.90 -9.32 -8.34
CA PHE A 732 23.39 -8.11 -9.01
C PHE A 732 23.09 -6.88 -8.15
N THR A 733 23.75 -5.75 -8.46
CA THR A 733 23.65 -4.55 -7.61
C THR A 733 22.62 -3.55 -8.10
N HIS A 734 22.18 -2.66 -7.18
CA HIS A 734 21.35 -1.52 -7.54
C HIS A 734 22.01 -0.63 -8.61
N ASP A 735 23.31 -0.40 -8.50
CA ASP A 735 24.08 0.36 -9.49
C ASP A 735 24.06 -0.26 -10.89
N ASP A 736 24.09 -1.60 -10.99
CA ASP A 736 23.96 -2.30 -12.27
C ASP A 736 22.60 -2.05 -12.92
N LEU A 737 21.54 -1.95 -12.11
CA LEU A 737 20.18 -1.69 -12.59
C LEU A 737 20.01 -0.22 -13.01
N VAL A 738 20.31 0.74 -12.11
CA VAL A 738 19.99 2.17 -12.36
C VAL A 738 20.94 2.82 -13.36
N ARG A 739 22.07 2.18 -13.67
CA ARG A 739 22.93 2.59 -14.79
C ARG A 739 22.24 2.41 -16.13
N GLY A 740 21.23 1.55 -16.20
CA GLY A 740 20.58 1.11 -17.43
C GLY A 740 21.35 0.02 -18.14
N GLY A 741 20.72 -0.58 -19.16
CA GLY A 741 21.32 -1.67 -19.95
C GLY A 741 20.40 -2.88 -20.10
N THR A 742 20.98 -4.07 -20.18
CA THR A 742 20.24 -5.30 -20.45
C THR A 742 20.65 -6.45 -19.53
N MET A 743 19.66 -7.27 -19.16
CA MET A 743 19.85 -8.58 -18.55
C MET A 743 19.19 -9.63 -19.45
N GLU A 744 19.99 -10.55 -20.01
CA GLU A 744 19.51 -11.65 -20.86
C GLU A 744 19.53 -12.94 -20.04
N ILE A 745 18.39 -13.62 -19.93
CA ILE A 745 18.24 -14.83 -19.12
C ILE A 745 17.78 -15.98 -20.02
N THR A 746 18.57 -17.05 -20.11
CA THR A 746 18.18 -18.27 -20.82
C THR A 746 17.60 -19.27 -19.83
N MET A 747 16.42 -19.82 -20.16
CA MET A 747 15.66 -20.72 -19.30
C MET A 747 15.79 -22.20 -19.75
N SER A 748 15.71 -23.11 -18.78
CA SER A 748 15.84 -24.57 -18.91
C SER A 748 14.64 -25.30 -18.28
N PRO A 749 14.24 -26.49 -18.80
CA PRO A 749 13.22 -27.31 -18.19
C PRO A 749 13.69 -28.11 -16.96
N VAL A 750 15.01 -28.15 -16.70
CA VAL A 750 15.63 -28.90 -15.61
C VAL A 750 16.56 -28.00 -14.80
N PRO A 751 16.75 -28.30 -13.50
CA PRO A 751 17.74 -27.60 -12.68
C PRO A 751 19.14 -27.60 -13.31
N THR A 752 19.84 -26.50 -13.18
CA THR A 752 21.16 -26.28 -13.79
C THR A 752 22.24 -26.02 -12.72
N GLU A 753 23.48 -25.85 -13.14
CA GLU A 753 24.60 -25.47 -12.25
C GLU A 753 24.75 -23.94 -12.13
N TRP A 754 23.95 -23.14 -12.88
CA TRP A 754 24.03 -21.70 -12.82
C TRP A 754 23.77 -21.14 -11.41
N GLY A 755 24.56 -20.16 -11.01
CA GLY A 755 24.40 -19.47 -9.72
C GLY A 755 24.98 -20.25 -8.53
N LYS A 756 25.52 -21.45 -8.73
CA LYS A 756 26.29 -22.15 -7.70
C LYS A 756 27.66 -21.52 -7.57
N GLN A 757 28.01 -21.07 -6.38
CA GLN A 757 29.39 -20.64 -6.11
C GLN A 757 30.29 -21.86 -6.07
N VAL A 758 31.32 -21.85 -6.90
CA VAL A 758 32.37 -22.91 -6.82
C VAL A 758 33.08 -22.72 -5.49
N LYS A 759 32.96 -23.70 -4.58
CA LYS A 759 33.82 -23.72 -3.38
C LYS A 759 35.24 -23.97 -3.85
N ASN A 760 36.10 -22.92 -3.86
CA ASN A 760 37.54 -23.07 -4.03
C ASN A 760 38.16 -23.65 -2.77
#